data_67c66456e2db6b242389632d41115466
#
_entry.id   67c66456e2db6b242389632d41115466
#
_cell.length_a   1.000
_cell.length_b   1.000
_cell.length_c   1.000
_cell.angle_alpha   90.00
_cell.angle_beta   90.00
_cell.angle_gamma   90.00
#
_symmetry.space_group_name_H-M   'P 1'
#
loop_
_entity.id
_entity.type
_entity.pdbx_description
1 polymer ?
#
loop_
_entity_poly.entity_id
_entity_poly.type
_entity_poly.pdbx_seq_one_letter_code
_entity_poly.pdbx_strand_id
1 'polypeptide(L)'
;MMTSHILTYLVYTYLRVAFANDIFEKCNNTRPFNSTIGTCLRQSTVAKCLNDNFSTYEDVKRCQNNRCIKCSNLGLSCIPDKYILKSPFLDEKACGLDLSQNLIDALPDYAFKDTSNLSFLYIRVLYLNENRLRWISSHTFDGLSHLEYLNLTENCLEWKDSFQTGVFMPLEAIEVINFKRNKFFDFIDLDNEFHYMTNLSQLYINPYNASGNFTLGPGFRRLTKLLRISFSGLSQNDCSVNTITQNMFTNTLNVLELSLRECNITDIDEQALLPLNNTVADLDLSYNKELSFTGMNKALKGLRYSQALKRLRANMIYSNLELGIEFKEEHLENIKTLQNIETLNIDLNKIEIFNKKVFEPESQWPTSLKNLTLAGNRLTAGKYMNSVFMAEHIIRLDISRQHLDYDPFANYGRMDKQTSLYNRHNIMYTNISNHEFLELNLNTIDWWSVFKTSPTTFSLTCECDNMLSKKVMCLPKQIETIKWRQSFIYSAIPPAVICGASQLKHLYMSFNLFHTWQGPVLGLSNLELLDLSDNYCKNLTKYFFLGFPNLLVLNISGNMLGRSFNPFKNDDAHDLFANLQHIRTIDMSSLKIVDLSQSLFRDMTYLEKLNLSNNYITTWTTDLRSPCLYHLDVSGNKLSTLPENLTTYLENLTRSACNKGRNVTLVLGNNPLVCSCKQLPFWKWLNVGKVQVHGKSTDFCTLNGNPFPLSSMADYRRVLLALKDICKDRYWVSWVIGASSGMFGILMTICVTIALYKNRWKLRYMYYNRKRRHTHQGFECLFSNDAMISYAKDRASFIKNKVVPALENIHQLKLWVADRDSMPGASVAENIVHAIYSSRKTVLLVDEKYLNSSWCVYDLNMARQESVESNRNLIIVVMMERIPSMKLPLNIMRMLRNEIVLEYPENEQYLDAFWTNLALEINK
;
A
#
# COMPACT_ATOMS: atom_id res chain seq x y z
N MET A 1 5.13 -8.48 3.26
CA MET A 1 3.84 -8.04 2.71
C MET A 1 3.97 -7.11 1.50
N MET A 2 4.84 -6.09 1.52
CA MET A 2 5.03 -5.18 0.36
C MET A 2 5.54 -5.86 -0.91
N THR A 3 6.45 -6.81 -0.79
CA THR A 3 6.94 -7.62 -1.93
C THR A 3 5.86 -8.49 -2.55
N SER A 4 4.90 -8.98 -1.76
CA SER A 4 3.76 -9.76 -2.25
C SER A 4 2.77 -8.89 -3.05
N HIS A 5 2.45 -7.69 -2.59
CA HIS A 5 1.52 -6.79 -3.29
C HIS A 5 2.11 -6.17 -4.56
N ILE A 6 3.42 -5.84 -4.55
CA ILE A 6 4.11 -5.36 -5.77
C ILE A 6 4.26 -6.49 -6.78
N LEU A 7 4.62 -7.70 -6.33
CA LEU A 7 4.69 -8.87 -7.21
C LEU A 7 3.31 -9.22 -7.76
N THR A 8 2.26 -9.16 -6.94
CA THR A 8 0.87 -9.41 -7.38
C THR A 8 0.42 -8.33 -8.36
N TYR A 9 0.79 -7.06 -8.15
CA TYR A 9 0.46 -5.97 -9.08
C TYR A 9 1.27 -6.07 -10.38
N LEU A 10 2.56 -6.41 -10.33
CA LEU A 10 3.41 -6.62 -11.51
C LEU A 10 3.01 -7.90 -12.27
N VAL A 11 2.69 -8.98 -11.58
CA VAL A 11 2.15 -10.20 -12.20
C VAL A 11 0.78 -9.93 -12.78
N TYR A 12 -0.07 -9.16 -12.11
CA TYR A 12 -1.40 -8.78 -12.60
C TYR A 12 -1.33 -7.84 -13.81
N THR A 13 -0.37 -6.90 -13.84
CA THR A 13 -0.14 -6.03 -15.02
C THR A 13 0.53 -6.79 -16.16
N TYR A 14 1.49 -7.67 -15.90
CA TYR A 14 2.14 -8.51 -16.92
C TYR A 14 1.18 -9.54 -17.51
N LEU A 15 0.38 -10.19 -16.68
CA LEU A 15 -0.70 -11.08 -17.14
C LEU A 15 -1.76 -10.30 -17.92
N ARG A 16 -2.11 -9.07 -17.54
CA ARG A 16 -3.06 -8.24 -18.30
C ARG A 16 -2.56 -7.86 -19.68
N VAL A 17 -1.29 -7.51 -19.85
CA VAL A 17 -0.70 -7.19 -21.17
C VAL A 17 -0.58 -8.44 -22.02
N ALA A 18 -0.22 -9.57 -21.43
CA ALA A 18 -0.18 -10.86 -22.13
C ALA A 18 -1.59 -11.32 -22.56
N PHE A 19 -2.61 -11.14 -21.71
CA PHE A 19 -4.01 -11.48 -22.01
C PHE A 19 -4.64 -10.59 -23.10
N ALA A 20 -4.30 -9.30 -23.19
CA ALA A 20 -4.84 -8.42 -24.26
C ALA A 20 -4.36 -8.85 -25.63
N ASN A 21 -3.08 -9.22 -25.77
CA ASN A 21 -2.56 -9.78 -27.03
C ASN A 21 -3.15 -11.17 -27.33
N ASP A 22 -3.43 -11.98 -26.31
CA ASP A 22 -3.96 -13.34 -26.44
C ASP A 22 -5.41 -13.36 -26.98
N ILE A 23 -6.24 -12.36 -26.65
CA ILE A 23 -7.63 -12.24 -27.15
C ILE A 23 -7.62 -11.91 -28.65
N PHE A 24 -6.74 -10.99 -29.11
CA PHE A 24 -6.60 -10.66 -30.53
C PHE A 24 -6.09 -11.86 -31.34
N GLU A 25 -5.12 -12.61 -30.82
CA GLU A 25 -4.62 -13.85 -31.44
C GLU A 25 -5.69 -14.95 -31.43
N LYS A 26 -6.47 -15.08 -30.35
CA LYS A 26 -7.59 -16.05 -30.27
C LYS A 26 -8.65 -15.80 -31.34
N CYS A 27 -8.96 -14.54 -31.66
CA CYS A 27 -9.95 -14.20 -32.67
C CYS A 27 -9.43 -14.35 -34.10
N ASN A 28 -8.11 -14.17 -34.34
CA ASN A 28 -7.51 -14.26 -35.70
C ASN A 28 -7.11 -15.67 -36.10
N ASN A 29 -6.84 -16.58 -35.19
CA ASN A 29 -6.33 -17.93 -35.47
C ASN A 29 -7.43 -18.99 -35.66
N THR A 30 -8.70 -18.63 -35.88
CA THR A 30 -9.79 -19.59 -36.08
C THR A 30 -10.13 -19.71 -37.58
N ARG A 31 -10.44 -20.95 -38.02
CA ARG A 31 -10.81 -21.32 -39.40
C ARG A 31 -11.98 -20.45 -39.93
N PRO A 32 -12.07 -20.20 -41.25
CA PRO A 32 -13.18 -19.50 -41.84
C PRO A 32 -14.52 -20.14 -41.44
N PHE A 33 -15.48 -19.28 -41.08
CA PHE A 33 -16.81 -19.67 -40.67
C PHE A 33 -17.53 -20.43 -41.79
N ASN A 34 -17.79 -21.72 -41.62
CA ASN A 34 -18.66 -22.50 -42.50
C ASN A 34 -20.07 -22.47 -41.91
N SER A 35 -21.03 -21.92 -42.63
CA SER A 35 -22.44 -21.69 -42.24
C SER A 35 -23.28 -22.96 -41.95
N THR A 36 -22.67 -24.10 -41.94
CA THR A 36 -23.30 -25.33 -41.46
C THR A 36 -23.11 -25.42 -39.96
N ILE A 37 -24.12 -24.93 -39.21
CA ILE A 37 -24.26 -25.09 -37.76
C ILE A 37 -24.14 -26.58 -37.45
N GLY A 38 -22.95 -27.04 -37.11
CA GLY A 38 -22.73 -28.40 -36.67
C GLY A 38 -23.46 -28.58 -35.31
N THR A 39 -24.37 -29.54 -35.31
CA THR A 39 -24.89 -30.08 -34.03
C THR A 39 -23.70 -30.36 -33.14
N CYS A 40 -23.79 -29.93 -31.87
CA CYS A 40 -22.78 -30.24 -30.83
C CYS A 40 -22.44 -31.74 -30.93
N LEU A 41 -21.30 -32.06 -31.53
CA LEU A 41 -20.82 -33.44 -31.56
C LEU A 41 -20.69 -33.89 -30.10
N ARG A 42 -21.34 -35.00 -29.76
CA ARG A 42 -21.28 -35.63 -28.45
C ARG A 42 -19.83 -35.76 -28.00
N GLN A 43 -19.34 -34.80 -27.28
CA GLN A 43 -18.07 -34.97 -26.58
C GLN A 43 -18.31 -36.02 -25.48
N SER A 44 -17.52 -37.07 -25.53
CA SER A 44 -17.63 -38.23 -24.64
C SER A 44 -17.25 -37.95 -23.16
N THR A 45 -16.93 -36.76 -22.84
CA THR A 45 -16.70 -36.28 -21.47
C THR A 45 -17.89 -35.47 -21.01
N VAL A 46 -18.73 -36.05 -20.18
CA VAL A 46 -19.88 -35.42 -19.52
C VAL A 46 -19.35 -34.31 -18.63
N ALA A 47 -19.27 -33.09 -19.18
CA ALA A 47 -19.01 -31.92 -18.41
C ALA A 47 -20.15 -31.72 -17.41
N LYS A 48 -19.87 -31.85 -16.13
CA LYS A 48 -20.88 -31.68 -15.06
C LYS A 48 -20.96 -30.22 -14.68
N CYS A 49 -22.02 -29.55 -15.07
CA CYS A 49 -22.38 -28.26 -14.48
C CYS A 49 -22.70 -28.42 -12.98
N LEU A 50 -22.32 -27.45 -12.17
CA LEU A 50 -22.47 -27.46 -10.71
C LEU A 50 -23.51 -26.41 -10.29
N ASN A 51 -24.28 -26.73 -9.24
CA ASN A 51 -25.03 -25.70 -8.50
C ASN A 51 -24.04 -24.92 -7.59
N ASP A 52 -24.02 -23.60 -7.71
CA ASP A 52 -23.14 -22.73 -6.93
C ASP A 52 -23.91 -21.47 -6.48
N ASN A 53 -23.30 -20.71 -5.58
CA ASN A 53 -23.82 -19.43 -5.15
C ASN A 53 -23.11 -18.30 -5.92
N PHE A 54 -23.83 -17.20 -6.14
CA PHE A 54 -23.25 -16.02 -6.75
C PHE A 54 -22.12 -15.45 -5.92
N SER A 55 -21.07 -14.99 -6.61
CA SER A 55 -19.88 -14.43 -5.98
C SER A 55 -19.93 -12.91 -5.76
N THR A 56 -20.86 -12.22 -6.45
CA THR A 56 -20.97 -10.76 -6.36
C THR A 56 -22.24 -10.32 -5.63
N TYR A 57 -22.15 -9.20 -4.89
CA TYR A 57 -23.26 -8.61 -4.15
C TYR A 57 -24.43 -8.19 -5.07
N GLU A 58 -24.13 -7.72 -6.29
CA GLU A 58 -25.17 -7.31 -7.24
C GLU A 58 -25.97 -8.48 -7.80
N ASP A 59 -25.31 -9.62 -8.03
CA ASP A 59 -25.96 -10.84 -8.48
C ASP A 59 -26.87 -11.44 -7.43
N VAL A 60 -26.43 -11.41 -6.17
CA VAL A 60 -27.22 -11.83 -4.99
C VAL A 60 -28.50 -11.01 -4.86
N LYS A 61 -28.44 -9.72 -5.14
CA LYS A 61 -29.58 -8.80 -5.06
C LYS A 61 -30.65 -9.10 -6.11
N ARG A 62 -30.26 -9.54 -7.31
CA ARG A 62 -31.16 -9.89 -8.41
C ARG A 62 -31.82 -11.23 -8.22
N CYS A 63 -31.15 -12.17 -7.58
CA CYS A 63 -31.62 -13.54 -7.36
C CYS A 63 -31.94 -13.79 -5.89
N GLN A 64 -33.23 -13.79 -5.54
CA GLN A 64 -33.68 -14.01 -4.17
C GLN A 64 -33.21 -15.35 -3.57
N ASN A 65 -32.98 -16.36 -4.41
CA ASN A 65 -32.54 -17.70 -4.00
C ASN A 65 -31.00 -17.88 -4.07
N ASN A 66 -30.25 -16.90 -4.56
CA ASN A 66 -28.79 -16.90 -4.70
C ASN A 66 -28.20 -18.17 -5.38
N ARG A 67 -28.90 -18.76 -6.36
CA ARG A 67 -28.53 -20.03 -7.00
C ARG A 67 -28.20 -19.83 -8.47
N CYS A 68 -27.04 -20.34 -8.89
CA CYS A 68 -26.53 -20.28 -10.25
C CYS A 68 -26.17 -21.69 -10.74
N ILE A 69 -26.51 -21.98 -12.00
CA ILE A 69 -26.00 -23.16 -12.70
C ILE A 69 -24.65 -22.78 -13.30
N LYS A 70 -23.57 -23.36 -12.81
CA LYS A 70 -22.19 -23.04 -13.22
C LYS A 70 -21.66 -24.08 -14.18
N CYS A 71 -21.50 -23.68 -15.43
CA CYS A 71 -20.91 -24.45 -16.52
C CYS A 71 -19.67 -23.74 -17.07
N SER A 72 -19.00 -22.92 -16.26
CA SER A 72 -17.82 -22.19 -16.68
C SER A 72 -16.56 -23.05 -16.71
N ASN A 73 -15.64 -22.72 -17.62
CA ASN A 73 -14.32 -23.38 -17.78
C ASN A 73 -14.40 -24.90 -18.02
N LEU A 74 -15.39 -25.33 -18.78
CA LEU A 74 -15.59 -26.74 -19.13
C LEU A 74 -15.14 -27.09 -20.55
N GLY A 75 -14.57 -26.14 -21.31
CA GLY A 75 -14.14 -26.31 -22.69
C GLY A 75 -15.28 -26.51 -23.68
N LEU A 76 -16.48 -26.03 -23.39
CA LEU A 76 -17.68 -26.16 -24.21
C LEU A 76 -17.52 -25.34 -25.49
N SER A 77 -17.75 -25.96 -26.65
CA SER A 77 -17.77 -25.29 -27.96
C SER A 77 -19.17 -24.85 -28.41
N CYS A 78 -20.19 -25.24 -27.70
CA CYS A 78 -21.60 -24.91 -27.94
C CYS A 78 -22.38 -24.92 -26.62
N ILE A 79 -23.65 -24.43 -26.64
CA ILE A 79 -24.49 -24.49 -25.45
C ILE A 79 -24.82 -25.96 -25.17
N PRO A 80 -24.69 -26.43 -23.92
CA PRO A 80 -24.96 -27.82 -23.56
C PRO A 80 -26.38 -28.22 -23.89
N ASP A 81 -26.55 -29.40 -24.53
CA ASP A 81 -27.85 -29.96 -24.83
C ASP A 81 -28.66 -30.13 -23.55
N LYS A 82 -30.02 -30.08 -23.68
CA LYS A 82 -31.00 -30.32 -22.63
C LYS A 82 -30.73 -31.56 -21.74
N TYR A 83 -29.95 -32.53 -22.21
CA TYR A 83 -29.57 -33.71 -21.41
C TYR A 83 -28.46 -33.44 -20.38
N ILE A 84 -27.59 -32.47 -20.62
CA ILE A 84 -26.52 -32.08 -19.67
C ILE A 84 -27.12 -31.20 -18.58
N LEU A 85 -28.05 -30.31 -18.94
CA LEU A 85 -28.81 -29.48 -18.01
C LEU A 85 -29.95 -30.22 -17.27
N LYS A 86 -30.31 -31.41 -17.73
CA LYS A 86 -31.28 -32.32 -17.09
C LYS A 86 -30.73 -33.22 -16.00
N SER A 87 -29.53 -32.98 -15.52
CA SER A 87 -29.02 -33.73 -14.35
C SER A 87 -30.00 -33.58 -13.19
N PRO A 88 -30.42 -34.68 -12.54
CA PRO A 88 -31.33 -34.64 -11.38
C PRO A 88 -30.75 -33.89 -10.18
N PHE A 89 -29.51 -33.44 -10.27
CA PHE A 89 -28.80 -32.66 -9.27
C PHE A 89 -28.87 -31.14 -9.53
N LEU A 90 -29.37 -30.67 -10.69
CA LEU A 90 -29.51 -29.27 -10.99
C LEU A 90 -30.84 -28.70 -10.49
N ASP A 91 -30.79 -27.58 -9.80
CA ASP A 91 -31.98 -26.95 -9.19
C ASP A 91 -32.86 -26.29 -10.27
N GLU A 92 -34.12 -26.71 -10.36
CA GLU A 92 -35.13 -26.15 -11.27
C GLU A 92 -35.44 -24.65 -10.97
N LYS A 93 -34.97 -24.12 -9.82
CA LYS A 93 -35.18 -22.75 -9.39
C LYS A 93 -33.95 -21.88 -9.52
N ALA A 94 -32.97 -22.30 -10.32
CA ALA A 94 -31.79 -21.47 -10.55
C ALA A 94 -32.16 -20.16 -11.28
N CYS A 95 -31.68 -19.06 -10.76
CA CYS A 95 -31.93 -17.73 -11.29
C CYS A 95 -30.76 -17.25 -12.22
N GLY A 96 -29.64 -17.92 -12.20
CA GLY A 96 -28.50 -17.59 -13.03
C GLY A 96 -27.91 -18.76 -13.78
N LEU A 97 -27.34 -18.49 -14.96
CA LEU A 97 -26.58 -19.43 -15.77
C LEU A 97 -25.23 -18.86 -16.11
N ASP A 98 -24.16 -19.57 -15.72
CA ASP A 98 -22.78 -19.19 -16.00
C ASP A 98 -22.17 -20.15 -17.02
N LEU A 99 -21.99 -19.66 -18.24
CA LEU A 99 -21.31 -20.30 -19.38
C LEU A 99 -19.98 -19.62 -19.72
N SER A 100 -19.44 -18.83 -18.81
CA SER A 100 -18.18 -18.10 -19.04
C SER A 100 -16.98 -19.02 -19.21
N GLN A 101 -15.89 -18.48 -19.76
CA GLN A 101 -14.60 -19.17 -19.90
C GLN A 101 -14.68 -20.50 -20.67
N ASN A 102 -15.49 -20.54 -21.72
CA ASN A 102 -15.62 -21.70 -22.61
C ASN A 102 -15.11 -21.39 -24.04
N LEU A 103 -15.39 -22.24 -25.01
CA LEU A 103 -14.95 -22.11 -26.39
C LEU A 103 -16.12 -21.86 -27.36
N ILE A 104 -17.23 -21.32 -26.86
CA ILE A 104 -18.45 -21.12 -27.65
C ILE A 104 -18.19 -20.04 -28.70
N ASP A 105 -18.40 -20.34 -29.97
CA ASP A 105 -18.14 -19.47 -31.12
C ASP A 105 -19.40 -18.87 -31.76
N ALA A 106 -20.56 -19.51 -31.59
CA ALA A 106 -21.84 -19.05 -32.12
C ALA A 106 -23.00 -19.44 -31.22
N LEU A 107 -24.04 -18.60 -31.23
CA LEU A 107 -25.32 -18.87 -30.58
C LEU A 107 -26.41 -18.95 -31.62
N PRO A 108 -26.95 -20.19 -31.86
CA PRO A 108 -28.00 -20.44 -32.88
C PRO A 108 -29.37 -19.97 -32.40
N ASP A 109 -30.35 -19.96 -33.30
CA ASP A 109 -31.74 -19.72 -33.00
C ASP A 109 -32.23 -20.70 -31.92
N TYR A 110 -33.06 -20.18 -31.03
CA TYR A 110 -33.69 -20.94 -29.95
C TYR A 110 -32.74 -21.63 -28.99
N ALA A 111 -31.45 -21.13 -28.88
CA ALA A 111 -30.43 -21.70 -28.02
C ALA A 111 -30.91 -21.86 -26.58
N PHE A 112 -31.83 -21.00 -26.14
CA PHE A 112 -32.40 -20.98 -24.79
C PHE A 112 -33.91 -21.24 -24.73
N LYS A 113 -34.59 -21.54 -25.89
CA LYS A 113 -36.05 -21.56 -25.96
C LYS A 113 -36.69 -22.88 -25.56
N ASP A 114 -36.11 -24.01 -25.83
CA ASP A 114 -36.83 -25.28 -25.71
C ASP A 114 -36.21 -26.26 -24.73
N THR A 115 -36.67 -26.12 -23.49
CA THR A 115 -36.46 -27.16 -22.52
C THR A 115 -37.76 -27.36 -21.77
N SER A 116 -38.60 -28.20 -22.29
CA SER A 116 -39.94 -28.49 -21.75
C SER A 116 -40.00 -28.96 -20.28
N ASN A 117 -38.89 -28.98 -19.56
CA ASN A 117 -38.81 -29.34 -18.14
C ASN A 117 -37.82 -28.50 -17.29
N LEU A 118 -37.03 -27.57 -17.89
CA LEU A 118 -36.31 -26.53 -17.18
C LEU A 118 -36.90 -25.21 -17.66
N SER A 119 -37.67 -24.55 -16.82
CA SER A 119 -38.18 -23.24 -17.17
C SER A 119 -37.03 -22.23 -17.07
N PHE A 120 -36.28 -22.02 -18.18
CA PHE A 120 -35.36 -20.86 -18.32
C PHE A 120 -36.11 -19.51 -18.16
N LEU A 121 -37.42 -19.56 -18.06
CA LEU A 121 -38.33 -18.46 -17.70
C LEU A 121 -37.90 -17.69 -16.42
N TYR A 122 -37.10 -18.29 -15.56
CA TYR A 122 -36.62 -17.67 -14.32
C TYR A 122 -35.18 -17.18 -14.36
N ILE A 123 -34.44 -17.37 -15.46
CA ILE A 123 -33.05 -16.87 -15.55
C ILE A 123 -33.07 -15.36 -15.65
N ARG A 124 -32.51 -14.70 -14.65
CA ARG A 124 -32.32 -13.26 -14.57
C ARG A 124 -30.91 -12.84 -14.89
N VAL A 125 -29.92 -13.74 -14.73
CA VAL A 125 -28.50 -13.47 -14.90
C VAL A 125 -27.88 -14.49 -15.83
N LEU A 126 -27.23 -14.03 -16.91
CA LEU A 126 -26.56 -14.88 -17.89
C LEU A 126 -25.12 -14.40 -18.12
N TYR A 127 -24.16 -15.29 -17.84
CA TYR A 127 -22.74 -15.07 -18.14
C TYR A 127 -22.31 -15.86 -19.38
N LEU A 128 -21.83 -15.15 -20.39
CA LEU A 128 -21.26 -15.66 -21.63
C LEU A 128 -19.87 -15.06 -21.90
N ASN A 129 -19.29 -14.42 -20.90
CA ASN A 129 -17.99 -13.75 -21.03
C ASN A 129 -16.85 -14.76 -21.22
N GLU A 130 -15.73 -14.27 -21.79
CA GLU A 130 -14.52 -15.07 -22.03
C GLU A 130 -14.79 -16.32 -22.89
N ASN A 131 -15.59 -16.15 -23.96
CA ASN A 131 -15.83 -17.16 -24.98
C ASN A 131 -15.20 -16.71 -26.32
N ARG A 132 -15.64 -17.29 -27.44
CA ARG A 132 -15.18 -16.97 -28.81
C ARG A 132 -16.32 -16.52 -29.69
N LEU A 133 -17.40 -16.01 -29.12
CA LEU A 133 -18.62 -15.66 -29.83
C LEU A 133 -18.33 -14.68 -30.97
N ARG A 134 -18.72 -15.05 -32.19
CA ARG A 134 -18.65 -14.24 -33.40
C ARG A 134 -20.02 -13.95 -33.98
N TRP A 135 -21.00 -14.76 -33.64
CA TRP A 135 -22.33 -14.66 -34.22
C TRP A 135 -23.42 -15.06 -33.23
N ILE A 136 -24.50 -14.24 -33.18
CA ILE A 136 -25.70 -14.46 -32.38
C ILE A 136 -26.92 -14.32 -33.29
N SER A 137 -27.73 -15.36 -33.36
CA SER A 137 -28.92 -15.38 -34.21
C SER A 137 -30.07 -14.53 -33.65
N SER A 138 -31.02 -14.11 -34.49
CA SER A 138 -32.17 -13.27 -34.14
C SER A 138 -33.05 -13.86 -33.04
N HIS A 139 -33.21 -15.17 -33.02
CA HIS A 139 -34.06 -15.90 -32.04
C HIS A 139 -33.25 -16.56 -30.91
N THR A 140 -31.98 -16.25 -30.76
CA THR A 140 -31.11 -16.84 -29.72
C THR A 140 -31.68 -16.67 -28.31
N PHE A 141 -32.15 -15.47 -27.97
CA PHE A 141 -32.62 -15.12 -26.63
C PHE A 141 -34.14 -15.36 -26.44
N ASP A 142 -34.81 -15.95 -27.39
CA ASP A 142 -36.20 -16.36 -27.21
C ASP A 142 -36.36 -17.22 -25.93
N GLY A 143 -37.32 -16.88 -25.08
CA GLY A 143 -37.57 -17.55 -23.81
C GLY A 143 -36.88 -16.91 -22.59
N LEU A 144 -36.04 -15.90 -22.78
CA LEU A 144 -35.33 -15.17 -21.70
C LEU A 144 -35.97 -13.82 -21.39
N SER A 145 -37.32 -13.72 -21.41
CA SER A 145 -38.03 -12.46 -21.17
C SER A 145 -37.81 -11.83 -19.78
N HIS A 146 -37.34 -12.61 -18.82
CA HIS A 146 -37.01 -12.17 -17.46
C HIS A 146 -35.52 -11.88 -17.24
N LEU A 147 -34.69 -11.95 -18.29
CA LEU A 147 -33.27 -11.69 -18.18
C LEU A 147 -33.01 -10.21 -17.84
N GLU A 148 -32.37 -9.95 -16.69
CA GLU A 148 -32.03 -8.62 -16.18
C GLU A 148 -30.56 -8.27 -16.42
N TYR A 149 -29.66 -9.25 -16.46
CA TYR A 149 -28.23 -9.07 -16.61
C TYR A 149 -27.65 -10.01 -17.66
N LEU A 150 -26.97 -9.44 -18.66
CA LEU A 150 -26.27 -10.18 -19.71
C LEU A 150 -24.81 -9.73 -19.80
N ASN A 151 -23.89 -10.69 -19.60
CA ASN A 151 -22.46 -10.45 -19.74
C ASN A 151 -21.87 -11.16 -20.96
N LEU A 152 -21.47 -10.37 -21.97
CA LEU A 152 -20.84 -10.80 -23.21
C LEU A 152 -19.37 -10.32 -23.31
N THR A 153 -18.76 -9.94 -22.20
CA THR A 153 -17.39 -9.41 -22.14
C THR A 153 -16.38 -10.42 -22.69
N GLU A 154 -15.32 -9.94 -23.34
CA GLU A 154 -14.20 -10.78 -23.83
C GLU A 154 -14.67 -11.87 -24.80
N ASN A 155 -15.35 -11.44 -25.87
CA ASN A 155 -15.72 -12.26 -27.00
C ASN A 155 -15.14 -11.69 -28.32
N CYS A 156 -15.54 -12.23 -29.45
CA CYS A 156 -15.10 -11.83 -30.79
C CYS A 156 -16.25 -11.16 -31.59
N LEU A 157 -17.17 -10.50 -30.89
CA LEU A 157 -18.35 -9.90 -31.54
C LEU A 157 -17.97 -8.63 -32.31
N GLU A 158 -18.50 -8.49 -33.52
CA GLU A 158 -18.41 -7.31 -34.37
C GLU A 158 -19.83 -6.82 -34.62
N TRP A 159 -20.10 -5.52 -34.52
CA TRP A 159 -21.50 -5.04 -34.47
C TRP A 159 -22.32 -5.44 -35.72
N LYS A 160 -21.77 -5.19 -36.90
CA LYS A 160 -22.46 -5.40 -38.16
C LYS A 160 -22.64 -6.88 -38.50
N ASP A 161 -21.66 -7.69 -38.21
CA ASP A 161 -21.58 -9.08 -38.73
C ASP A 161 -22.00 -10.10 -37.68
N SER A 162 -22.03 -9.74 -36.39
CA SER A 162 -22.28 -10.69 -35.29
C SER A 162 -23.74 -10.77 -34.85
N PHE A 163 -24.55 -9.76 -35.13
CA PHE A 163 -25.92 -9.66 -34.64
C PHE A 163 -26.91 -9.61 -35.81
N GLN A 164 -27.89 -10.49 -35.80
CA GLN A 164 -29.03 -10.40 -36.69
C GLN A 164 -30.06 -9.38 -36.15
N THR A 165 -30.80 -8.73 -37.07
CA THR A 165 -31.85 -7.77 -36.71
C THR A 165 -32.90 -8.39 -35.77
N GLY A 166 -33.23 -7.70 -34.68
CA GLY A 166 -34.18 -8.13 -33.68
C GLY A 166 -33.64 -9.07 -32.61
N VAL A 167 -32.32 -9.29 -32.53
CA VAL A 167 -31.67 -10.23 -31.60
C VAL A 167 -32.00 -9.92 -30.11
N PHE A 168 -32.15 -8.64 -29.77
CA PHE A 168 -32.46 -8.20 -28.39
C PHE A 168 -33.94 -7.98 -28.13
N MET A 169 -34.81 -8.20 -29.14
CA MET A 169 -36.25 -8.04 -29.01
C MET A 169 -36.86 -8.87 -27.85
N PRO A 170 -36.40 -10.13 -27.58
CA PRO A 170 -36.95 -10.93 -26.48
C PRO A 170 -36.56 -10.46 -25.09
N LEU A 171 -35.55 -9.57 -24.97
CA LEU A 171 -34.95 -9.16 -23.68
C LEU A 171 -35.70 -7.98 -23.05
N GLU A 172 -36.99 -8.12 -22.81
CA GLU A 172 -37.85 -7.03 -22.30
C GLU A 172 -37.48 -6.55 -20.90
N ALA A 173 -36.95 -7.44 -20.04
CA ALA A 173 -36.56 -7.12 -18.66
C ALA A 173 -35.11 -6.70 -18.49
N ILE A 174 -34.31 -6.63 -19.57
CA ILE A 174 -32.88 -6.38 -19.46
C ILE A 174 -32.57 -5.02 -18.82
N GLU A 175 -31.83 -5.04 -17.72
CA GLU A 175 -31.37 -3.84 -17.02
C GLU A 175 -29.91 -3.54 -17.26
N VAL A 176 -29.06 -4.55 -17.41
CA VAL A 176 -27.63 -4.40 -17.57
C VAL A 176 -27.12 -5.28 -18.69
N ILE A 177 -26.39 -4.69 -19.62
CA ILE A 177 -25.69 -5.43 -20.66
C ILE A 177 -24.23 -5.00 -20.73
N ASN A 178 -23.32 -5.97 -20.81
CA ASN A 178 -21.89 -5.75 -20.85
C ASN A 178 -21.27 -6.39 -22.10
N PHE A 179 -20.81 -5.54 -23.01
CA PHE A 179 -20.15 -5.90 -24.26
C PHE A 179 -18.65 -5.61 -24.27
N LYS A 180 -18.03 -5.24 -23.17
CA LYS A 180 -16.63 -4.86 -23.16
C LYS A 180 -15.71 -5.94 -23.74
N ARG A 181 -14.58 -5.51 -24.32
CA ARG A 181 -13.58 -6.39 -24.95
C ARG A 181 -14.15 -7.26 -26.07
N ASN A 182 -14.92 -6.61 -26.94
CA ASN A 182 -15.33 -7.12 -28.23
C ASN A 182 -14.77 -6.23 -29.36
N LYS A 183 -14.95 -6.62 -30.62
CA LYS A 183 -14.38 -5.92 -31.77
C LYS A 183 -15.40 -4.96 -32.41
N PHE A 184 -15.81 -3.92 -31.69
CA PHE A 184 -16.77 -2.94 -32.21
C PHE A 184 -16.06 -1.80 -32.94
N PHE A 185 -15.93 -1.90 -34.28
CA PHE A 185 -15.24 -0.92 -35.12
C PHE A 185 -16.14 0.23 -35.61
N ASP A 186 -17.41 -0.03 -35.93
CA ASP A 186 -18.36 0.96 -36.43
C ASP A 186 -19.73 0.85 -35.74
N PHE A 187 -20.26 2.00 -35.34
CA PHE A 187 -21.48 2.08 -34.52
C PHE A 187 -22.70 2.64 -35.24
N ILE A 188 -22.63 2.81 -36.55
CA ILE A 188 -23.67 3.53 -37.31
C ILE A 188 -25.06 2.86 -37.20
N ASP A 189 -25.11 1.54 -36.90
CA ASP A 189 -26.36 0.76 -36.83
C ASP A 189 -26.80 0.34 -35.41
N LEU A 190 -26.17 0.86 -34.33
CA LEU A 190 -26.57 0.56 -32.92
C LEU A 190 -28.02 0.86 -32.62
N ASP A 191 -28.61 1.73 -33.39
CA ASP A 191 -29.89 2.35 -33.15
C ASP A 191 -31.06 1.38 -33.19
N ASN A 192 -31.02 0.46 -34.15
CA ASN A 192 -32.18 -0.39 -34.43
C ASN A 192 -32.35 -1.52 -33.41
N GLU A 193 -31.30 -1.90 -32.73
CA GLU A 193 -31.33 -3.01 -31.77
C GLU A 193 -31.55 -2.55 -30.32
N PHE A 194 -30.95 -1.39 -29.93
CA PHE A 194 -31.10 -0.90 -28.57
C PHE A 194 -32.53 -0.38 -28.25
N HIS A 195 -33.28 0.06 -29.21
CA HIS A 195 -34.64 0.59 -28.97
C HIS A 195 -35.63 -0.43 -28.37
N TYR A 196 -35.34 -1.74 -28.44
CA TYR A 196 -36.16 -2.80 -27.83
C TYR A 196 -35.94 -2.89 -26.32
N MET A 197 -34.74 -2.51 -25.83
CA MET A 197 -34.33 -2.70 -24.45
C MET A 197 -34.76 -1.53 -23.53
N THR A 198 -36.07 -1.26 -23.45
CA THR A 198 -36.62 -0.09 -22.74
C THR A 198 -36.36 -0.06 -21.24
N ASN A 199 -36.01 -1.20 -20.63
CA ASN A 199 -35.66 -1.32 -19.23
C ASN A 199 -34.16 -1.18 -18.96
N LEU A 200 -33.34 -1.01 -20.01
CA LEU A 200 -31.89 -0.92 -19.88
C LEU A 200 -31.50 0.30 -19.03
N SER A 201 -30.80 0.04 -17.93
CA SER A 201 -30.31 1.06 -16.99
C SER A 201 -28.79 1.24 -17.06
N GLN A 202 -28.04 0.23 -17.47
CA GLN A 202 -26.58 0.27 -17.53
C GLN A 202 -26.07 -0.39 -18.81
N LEU A 203 -25.27 0.36 -19.58
CA LEU A 203 -24.61 -0.09 -20.78
C LEU A 203 -23.09 -0.02 -20.61
N TYR A 204 -22.43 -1.13 -20.82
CA TYR A 204 -20.98 -1.27 -20.82
C TYR A 204 -20.50 -1.70 -22.20
N ILE A 205 -19.74 -0.84 -22.88
CA ILE A 205 -19.26 -1.09 -24.24
C ILE A 205 -17.96 -0.31 -24.44
N ASN A 206 -17.02 -0.85 -25.21
CA ASN A 206 -15.80 -0.12 -25.57
C ASN A 206 -15.65 -0.03 -27.09
N PRO A 207 -15.80 1.17 -27.65
CA PRO A 207 -15.55 1.43 -29.06
C PRO A 207 -14.07 1.22 -29.38
N TYR A 208 -13.79 0.55 -30.48
CA TYR A 208 -12.44 0.34 -30.99
C TYR A 208 -12.26 1.04 -32.33
N ASN A 209 -11.21 1.88 -32.43
CA ASN A 209 -10.86 2.61 -33.67
C ASN A 209 -12.05 3.38 -34.30
N ALA A 210 -12.92 3.96 -33.47
CA ALA A 210 -14.04 4.75 -33.92
C ALA A 210 -13.52 6.04 -34.61
N SER A 211 -13.56 6.10 -35.95
CA SER A 211 -13.27 7.31 -36.68
C SER A 211 -14.32 8.36 -36.34
N GLY A 212 -13.92 9.57 -35.92
CA GLY A 212 -14.63 10.77 -35.53
C GLY A 212 -16.16 11.02 -35.68
N ASN A 213 -16.93 10.13 -36.24
CA ASN A 213 -18.37 10.23 -36.45
C ASN A 213 -19.23 9.30 -35.60
N PHE A 214 -18.68 8.79 -34.50
CA PHE A 214 -19.43 7.95 -33.58
C PHE A 214 -20.55 8.74 -32.89
N THR A 215 -21.81 8.32 -33.07
CA THR A 215 -22.98 8.90 -32.39
C THR A 215 -23.88 7.83 -31.84
N LEU A 216 -24.44 8.04 -30.65
CA LEU A 216 -25.55 7.25 -30.13
C LEU A 216 -26.83 7.74 -30.86
N GLY A 217 -27.42 6.86 -31.68
CA GLY A 217 -28.48 7.28 -32.61
C GLY A 217 -29.84 7.47 -31.94
N PRO A 218 -30.91 7.78 -32.77
CA PRO A 218 -32.23 8.13 -32.23
C PRO A 218 -32.91 7.04 -31.37
N GLY A 219 -32.56 5.75 -31.54
CA GLY A 219 -33.10 4.65 -30.72
C GLY A 219 -32.81 4.82 -29.24
N PHE A 220 -31.70 5.47 -28.89
CA PHE A 220 -31.34 5.73 -27.50
C PHE A 220 -32.34 6.67 -26.80
N ARG A 221 -33.12 7.46 -27.51
CA ARG A 221 -34.21 8.30 -26.93
C ARG A 221 -35.28 7.46 -26.24
N ARG A 222 -35.47 6.19 -26.63
CA ARG A 222 -36.43 5.28 -26.02
C ARG A 222 -35.94 4.69 -24.71
N LEU A 223 -34.63 4.73 -24.47
CA LEU A 223 -34.01 4.17 -23.26
C LEU A 223 -34.12 5.13 -22.07
N THR A 224 -35.35 5.42 -21.68
CA THR A 224 -35.63 6.40 -20.60
C THR A 224 -35.08 6.02 -19.23
N LYS A 225 -34.76 4.72 -19.03
CA LYS A 225 -34.15 4.20 -17.80
C LYS A 225 -32.64 4.09 -17.84
N LEU A 226 -31.97 4.48 -18.95
CA LEU A 226 -30.53 4.39 -19.10
C LEU A 226 -29.83 5.44 -18.23
N LEU A 227 -29.30 5.00 -17.11
CA LEU A 227 -28.65 5.84 -16.11
C LEU A 227 -27.13 5.83 -16.23
N ARG A 228 -26.53 4.73 -16.70
CA ARG A 228 -25.09 4.57 -16.79
C ARG A 228 -24.65 4.13 -18.18
N ILE A 229 -23.69 4.88 -18.74
CA ILE A 229 -22.94 4.50 -19.94
C ILE A 229 -21.46 4.44 -19.60
N SER A 230 -20.81 3.31 -19.92
CA SER A 230 -19.38 3.13 -19.72
C SER A 230 -18.71 2.64 -21.00
N PHE A 231 -17.92 3.53 -21.62
CA PHE A 231 -17.05 3.21 -22.75
C PHE A 231 -15.66 2.75 -22.30
N SER A 232 -15.42 2.64 -21.01
CA SER A 232 -14.09 2.44 -20.44
C SER A 232 -13.37 1.19 -20.95
N GLY A 233 -12.14 1.35 -21.41
CA GLY A 233 -11.19 0.29 -21.61
C GLY A 233 -10.70 -0.35 -20.30
N LEU A 234 -10.13 -1.54 -20.37
CA LEU A 234 -9.42 -2.21 -19.27
C LEU A 234 -7.91 -2.30 -19.56
N SER A 235 -7.52 -2.05 -20.82
CA SER A 235 -6.13 -1.95 -21.29
C SER A 235 -6.00 -0.85 -22.34
N GLN A 236 -4.78 -0.41 -22.62
CA GLN A 236 -4.49 0.74 -23.51
C GLN A 236 -5.11 0.69 -24.92
N ASN A 237 -5.54 -0.48 -25.37
CA ASN A 237 -6.07 -0.66 -26.72
C ASN A 237 -7.51 -1.16 -26.74
N ASP A 238 -8.18 -1.30 -25.59
CA ASP A 238 -9.54 -1.84 -25.55
C ASP A 238 -10.60 -0.82 -26.02
N CYS A 239 -10.33 0.47 -25.85
CA CYS A 239 -11.22 1.58 -26.22
C CYS A 239 -10.41 2.65 -26.96
N SER A 240 -10.84 3.07 -28.15
CA SER A 240 -10.19 4.12 -28.93
C SER A 240 -11.25 4.95 -29.65
N VAL A 241 -11.59 6.11 -29.04
CA VAL A 241 -12.58 7.05 -29.59
C VAL A 241 -11.91 8.27 -30.20
N ASN A 242 -10.69 8.61 -29.78
CA ASN A 242 -9.88 9.77 -30.16
C ASN A 242 -10.56 11.12 -29.89
N THR A 243 -11.68 11.41 -30.49
CA THR A 243 -12.39 12.69 -30.34
C THR A 243 -13.86 12.47 -29.96
N ILE A 244 -14.35 13.19 -28.95
CA ILE A 244 -15.77 13.24 -28.59
C ILE A 244 -16.40 14.41 -29.33
N THR A 245 -17.32 14.11 -30.24
CA THR A 245 -17.99 15.13 -31.08
C THR A 245 -19.28 15.65 -30.46
N GLN A 246 -19.72 16.83 -30.93
CA GLN A 246 -20.91 17.52 -30.45
C GLN A 246 -22.19 16.65 -30.48
N ASN A 247 -22.33 15.76 -31.48
CA ASN A 247 -23.55 14.97 -31.66
C ASN A 247 -23.59 13.64 -30.93
N MET A 248 -22.52 13.25 -30.28
CA MET A 248 -22.37 11.89 -29.69
C MET A 248 -23.49 11.54 -28.70
N PHE A 249 -23.88 12.48 -27.84
CA PHE A 249 -24.83 12.24 -26.74
C PHE A 249 -26.18 12.92 -26.93
N THR A 250 -26.50 13.43 -28.12
CA THR A 250 -27.76 14.17 -28.37
C THR A 250 -29.04 13.36 -28.13
N ASN A 251 -28.94 12.04 -28.18
CA ASN A 251 -30.07 11.13 -28.00
C ASN A 251 -30.10 10.45 -26.60
N THR A 252 -29.23 10.84 -25.67
CA THR A 252 -29.22 10.30 -24.32
C THR A 252 -29.90 11.27 -23.35
N LEU A 253 -31.05 10.83 -22.77
CA LEU A 253 -31.92 11.77 -22.02
C LEU A 253 -31.63 11.79 -20.50
N ASN A 254 -31.28 10.63 -19.90
CA ASN A 254 -31.29 10.47 -18.45
C ASN A 254 -29.99 9.90 -17.88
N VAL A 255 -28.87 10.02 -18.59
CA VAL A 255 -27.59 9.46 -18.16
C VAL A 255 -27.08 10.22 -16.93
N LEU A 256 -26.98 9.51 -15.80
CA LEU A 256 -26.41 10.01 -14.54
C LEU A 256 -24.90 9.77 -14.42
N GLU A 257 -24.42 8.66 -14.95
CA GLU A 257 -23.01 8.25 -14.86
C GLU A 257 -22.46 8.00 -16.25
N LEU A 258 -21.46 8.82 -16.65
CA LEU A 258 -20.73 8.66 -17.91
C LEU A 258 -19.27 8.36 -17.62
N SER A 259 -18.82 7.18 -18.04
CA SER A 259 -17.40 6.83 -17.98
C SER A 259 -16.78 6.74 -19.37
N LEU A 260 -15.79 7.59 -19.60
CA LEU A 260 -14.97 7.66 -20.83
C LEU A 260 -13.51 7.27 -20.50
N ARG A 261 -13.34 6.49 -19.46
CA ARG A 261 -12.03 6.10 -18.90
C ARG A 261 -11.24 5.23 -19.88
N GLU A 262 -9.97 5.57 -20.10
CA GLU A 262 -9.01 4.75 -20.89
C GLU A 262 -9.50 4.49 -22.33
N CYS A 263 -9.98 5.54 -23.01
CA CYS A 263 -10.51 5.49 -24.38
C CYS A 263 -9.65 6.27 -25.40
N ASN A 264 -8.38 6.51 -25.10
CA ASN A 264 -7.42 7.23 -25.96
C ASN A 264 -7.96 8.57 -26.50
N ILE A 265 -8.77 9.24 -25.68
CA ILE A 265 -9.35 10.53 -26.04
C ILE A 265 -8.25 11.59 -26.04
N THR A 266 -8.10 12.28 -27.16
CA THR A 266 -7.16 13.39 -27.35
C THR A 266 -7.84 14.75 -27.33
N ASP A 267 -9.10 14.83 -27.77
CA ASP A 267 -9.87 16.07 -27.80
C ASP A 267 -11.37 15.81 -27.55
N ILE A 268 -12.06 16.84 -27.03
CA ILE A 268 -13.50 16.85 -26.78
C ILE A 268 -14.06 18.18 -27.29
N ASP A 269 -15.08 18.13 -28.13
CA ASP A 269 -15.77 19.33 -28.59
C ASP A 269 -16.40 20.08 -27.41
N GLU A 270 -16.35 21.39 -27.45
CA GLU A 270 -16.81 22.26 -26.36
C GLU A 270 -18.28 22.07 -25.98
N GLN A 271 -19.11 21.60 -26.92
CA GLN A 271 -20.55 21.36 -26.71
C GLN A 271 -20.90 19.87 -26.65
N ALA A 272 -19.93 18.99 -26.71
CA ALA A 272 -20.16 17.53 -26.75
C ALA A 272 -21.00 17.03 -25.58
N LEU A 273 -20.79 17.57 -24.39
CA LEU A 273 -21.50 17.16 -23.17
C LEU A 273 -22.73 18.06 -22.85
N LEU A 274 -23.06 19.06 -23.71
CA LEU A 274 -24.20 19.92 -23.48
C LEU A 274 -25.55 19.17 -23.33
N PRO A 275 -25.83 18.11 -24.09
CA PRO A 275 -27.05 17.31 -23.89
C PRO A 275 -27.19 16.68 -22.50
N LEU A 276 -26.06 16.47 -21.79
CA LEU A 276 -26.01 15.85 -20.49
C LEU A 276 -25.93 16.86 -19.32
N ASN A 277 -25.99 18.14 -19.60
CA ASN A 277 -25.77 19.19 -18.61
C ASN A 277 -26.68 19.08 -17.37
N ASN A 278 -27.94 18.69 -17.58
CA ASN A 278 -28.94 18.59 -16.51
C ASN A 278 -29.03 17.20 -15.88
N THR A 279 -28.32 16.24 -16.36
CA THR A 279 -28.46 14.83 -15.95
C THR A 279 -27.20 14.19 -15.40
N VAL A 280 -26.03 14.40 -16.03
CA VAL A 280 -24.80 13.74 -15.62
C VAL A 280 -24.34 14.19 -14.22
N ALA A 281 -24.33 13.25 -13.28
CA ALA A 281 -23.88 13.48 -11.91
C ALA A 281 -22.44 12.98 -11.68
N ASP A 282 -22.00 12.00 -12.44
CA ASP A 282 -20.66 11.40 -12.35
C ASP A 282 -20.02 11.31 -13.73
N LEU A 283 -18.92 12.03 -13.93
CA LEU A 283 -18.14 12.04 -15.16
C LEU A 283 -16.73 11.53 -14.91
N ASP A 284 -16.32 10.48 -15.63
CA ASP A 284 -14.98 9.90 -15.55
C ASP A 284 -14.24 10.01 -16.89
N LEU A 285 -13.23 10.88 -16.93
CA LEU A 285 -12.32 11.12 -18.07
C LEU A 285 -10.95 10.50 -17.86
N SER A 286 -10.78 9.73 -16.81
CA SER A 286 -9.46 9.23 -16.33
C SER A 286 -8.76 8.34 -17.36
N TYR A 287 -7.43 8.33 -17.33
CA TYR A 287 -6.53 7.49 -18.15
C TYR A 287 -6.53 7.81 -19.65
N ASN A 288 -7.07 8.96 -20.07
CA ASN A 288 -6.90 9.48 -21.42
C ASN A 288 -5.64 10.35 -21.48
N LYS A 289 -4.50 9.72 -21.70
CA LYS A 289 -3.16 10.27 -21.47
C LYS A 289 -2.78 11.47 -22.35
N GLU A 290 -3.51 11.71 -23.43
CA GLU A 290 -3.29 12.81 -24.36
C GLU A 290 -4.36 13.92 -24.25
N LEU A 291 -5.34 13.78 -23.32
CA LEU A 291 -6.46 14.71 -23.18
C LEU A 291 -6.03 16.06 -22.60
N SER A 292 -5.15 16.07 -21.60
CA SER A 292 -4.70 17.25 -20.85
C SER A 292 -5.79 18.00 -20.06
N PHE A 293 -5.39 18.93 -19.20
CA PHE A 293 -6.35 19.83 -18.51
C PHE A 293 -7.07 20.78 -19.45
N THR A 294 -6.45 21.12 -20.58
CA THR A 294 -7.10 21.92 -21.61
C THR A 294 -8.27 21.16 -22.23
N GLY A 295 -8.08 19.89 -22.59
CA GLY A 295 -9.15 19.04 -23.11
C GLY A 295 -10.25 18.79 -22.07
N MET A 296 -9.88 18.55 -20.80
CA MET A 296 -10.85 18.47 -19.70
C MET A 296 -11.67 19.77 -19.58
N ASN A 297 -11.02 20.93 -19.65
CA ASN A 297 -11.69 22.22 -19.54
C ASN A 297 -12.64 22.46 -20.73
N LYS A 298 -12.28 22.06 -21.96
CA LYS A 298 -13.18 22.05 -23.11
C LYS A 298 -14.42 21.17 -22.87
N ALA A 299 -14.24 19.96 -22.37
CA ALA A 299 -15.36 19.07 -22.02
C ALA A 299 -16.34 19.72 -21.04
N LEU A 300 -15.82 20.42 -20.04
CA LEU A 300 -16.64 21.09 -19.03
C LEU A 300 -17.35 22.34 -19.55
N LYS A 301 -16.98 22.87 -20.72
CA LYS A 301 -17.66 24.05 -21.31
C LYS A 301 -19.13 23.76 -21.61
N GLY A 302 -19.45 22.55 -22.10
CA GLY A 302 -20.81 22.09 -22.29
C GLY A 302 -21.60 21.85 -20.99
N LEU A 303 -20.90 21.73 -19.87
CA LEU A 303 -21.48 21.50 -18.54
C LEU A 303 -21.45 22.74 -17.63
N ARG A 304 -21.16 23.91 -18.20
CA ARG A 304 -21.19 25.18 -17.45
C ARG A 304 -22.54 25.37 -16.74
N TYR A 305 -22.46 25.74 -15.45
CA TYR A 305 -23.61 25.95 -14.58
C TYR A 305 -24.45 24.69 -14.32
N SER A 306 -23.94 23.51 -14.62
CA SER A 306 -24.63 22.25 -14.32
C SER A 306 -24.94 22.16 -12.82
N GLN A 307 -26.20 21.85 -12.52
CA GLN A 307 -26.65 21.51 -11.17
C GLN A 307 -26.61 20.01 -10.91
N ALA A 308 -26.39 19.19 -11.93
CA ALA A 308 -26.38 17.74 -11.82
C ALA A 308 -25.00 17.20 -11.45
N LEU A 309 -23.92 17.77 -11.98
CA LEU A 309 -22.58 17.22 -11.86
C LEU A 309 -22.04 17.32 -10.43
N LYS A 310 -21.85 16.16 -9.78
CA LYS A 310 -21.35 16.02 -8.41
C LYS A 310 -19.92 15.47 -8.34
N ARG A 311 -19.55 14.60 -9.26
CA ARG A 311 -18.23 13.94 -9.26
C ARG A 311 -17.57 14.05 -10.61
N LEU A 312 -16.35 14.59 -10.62
CA LEU A 312 -15.47 14.65 -11.79
C LEU A 312 -14.17 13.89 -11.49
N ARG A 313 -13.87 12.91 -12.32
CA ARG A 313 -12.61 12.17 -12.29
C ARG A 313 -11.83 12.41 -13.59
N ALA A 314 -10.61 12.88 -13.47
CA ALA A 314 -9.69 13.16 -14.57
C ALA A 314 -8.26 12.75 -14.17
N ASN A 315 -8.11 11.47 -13.78
CA ASN A 315 -6.83 10.94 -13.34
C ASN A 315 -5.98 10.52 -14.53
N MET A 316 -4.69 10.81 -14.50
CA MET A 316 -3.74 10.34 -15.52
C MET A 316 -4.18 10.74 -16.94
N ILE A 317 -4.49 12.04 -17.14
CA ILE A 317 -4.87 12.61 -18.45
C ILE A 317 -3.67 13.20 -19.20
N TYR A 318 -2.46 12.95 -18.74
CA TYR A 318 -1.20 13.30 -19.39
C TYR A 318 -0.34 12.09 -19.67
N SER A 319 0.44 12.13 -20.77
CA SER A 319 1.32 11.04 -21.17
C SER A 319 2.49 10.82 -20.19
N ASN A 320 3.06 9.62 -20.16
CA ASN A 320 4.17 9.30 -19.27
C ASN A 320 5.48 10.02 -19.64
N LEU A 321 5.57 10.58 -20.84
CA LEU A 321 6.79 11.20 -21.37
C LEU A 321 6.90 12.70 -21.06
N GLU A 322 5.84 13.32 -20.51
CA GLU A 322 5.83 14.75 -20.24
C GLU A 322 6.59 15.12 -18.96
N LEU A 323 7.18 16.33 -18.98
CA LEU A 323 7.75 16.99 -17.81
C LEU A 323 6.67 17.33 -16.78
N GLY A 324 7.04 17.85 -15.61
CA GLY A 324 6.09 18.33 -14.60
C GLY A 324 5.18 19.43 -15.13
N ILE A 325 3.94 19.45 -14.65
CA ILE A 325 2.88 20.34 -15.15
C ILE A 325 2.59 21.44 -14.14
N GLU A 326 2.49 22.68 -14.60
CA GLU A 326 1.94 23.78 -13.83
C GLU A 326 0.42 23.77 -13.99
N PHE A 327 -0.30 23.62 -12.86
CA PHE A 327 -1.76 23.78 -12.85
C PHE A 327 -2.12 25.26 -12.75
N LYS A 328 -2.73 25.80 -13.81
CA LYS A 328 -3.02 27.22 -13.97
C LYS A 328 -4.48 27.54 -13.72
N GLU A 329 -4.77 28.83 -13.55
CA GLU A 329 -6.14 29.33 -13.38
C GLU A 329 -7.07 28.97 -14.55
N GLU A 330 -6.56 29.00 -15.79
CA GLU A 330 -7.30 28.63 -17.01
C GLU A 330 -7.85 27.19 -16.94
N HIS A 331 -7.19 26.27 -16.21
CA HIS A 331 -7.66 24.89 -16.02
C HIS A 331 -8.87 24.78 -15.08
N LEU A 332 -9.10 25.81 -14.26
CA LEU A 332 -10.26 25.90 -13.37
C LEU A 332 -11.45 26.65 -13.99
N GLU A 333 -11.29 27.30 -15.11
CA GLU A 333 -12.30 28.25 -15.67
C GLU A 333 -13.72 27.68 -15.68
N ASN A 334 -13.88 26.44 -16.19
CA ASN A 334 -15.20 25.80 -16.24
C ASN A 334 -15.56 25.03 -14.95
N ILE A 335 -14.57 24.57 -14.18
CA ILE A 335 -14.82 23.96 -12.86
C ILE A 335 -15.47 24.97 -11.91
N LYS A 336 -15.04 26.23 -11.94
CA LYS A 336 -15.61 27.32 -11.11
C LYS A 336 -17.12 27.53 -11.35
N THR A 337 -17.59 27.19 -12.54
CA THR A 337 -19.01 27.37 -12.91
C THR A 337 -19.92 26.24 -12.43
N LEU A 338 -19.36 25.13 -11.94
CA LEU A 338 -20.11 23.96 -11.48
C LEU A 338 -20.69 24.23 -10.09
N GLN A 339 -22.01 24.29 -9.97
CA GLN A 339 -22.65 24.71 -8.72
C GLN A 339 -22.69 23.62 -7.65
N ASN A 340 -22.75 22.35 -8.03
CA ASN A 340 -22.96 21.21 -7.13
C ASN A 340 -21.83 20.18 -7.16
N ILE A 341 -20.67 20.55 -7.67
CA ILE A 341 -19.51 19.64 -7.67
C ILE A 341 -19.04 19.35 -6.24
N GLU A 342 -19.11 18.09 -5.81
CA GLU A 342 -18.72 17.66 -4.48
C GLU A 342 -17.32 17.00 -4.46
N THR A 343 -16.94 16.36 -5.57
CA THR A 343 -15.69 15.60 -5.65
C THR A 343 -14.96 15.89 -6.95
N LEU A 344 -13.71 16.31 -6.81
CA LEU A 344 -12.77 16.47 -7.91
C LEU A 344 -11.58 15.54 -7.68
N ASN A 345 -11.34 14.65 -8.63
CA ASN A 345 -10.20 13.74 -8.60
C ASN A 345 -9.32 13.98 -9.83
N ILE A 346 -8.11 14.49 -9.60
CA ILE A 346 -7.07 14.76 -10.60
C ILE A 346 -5.74 14.12 -10.23
N ASP A 347 -5.79 12.86 -9.78
CA ASP A 347 -4.64 12.07 -9.41
C ASP A 347 -3.74 11.74 -10.62
N LEU A 348 -2.48 11.47 -10.39
CA LEU A 348 -1.52 10.93 -11.37
C LEU A 348 -1.31 11.83 -12.61
N ASN A 349 -1.51 13.14 -12.48
CA ASN A 349 -1.40 14.10 -13.59
C ASN A 349 -0.06 14.84 -13.66
N LYS A 350 0.93 14.43 -12.86
CA LYS A 350 2.27 15.06 -12.83
C LYS A 350 2.26 16.53 -12.46
N ILE A 351 1.22 17.01 -11.76
CA ILE A 351 1.15 18.38 -11.27
C ILE A 351 2.34 18.59 -10.33
N GLU A 352 3.20 19.51 -10.71
CA GLU A 352 4.40 19.88 -9.95
C GLU A 352 4.19 21.20 -9.22
N ILE A 353 3.47 22.12 -9.84
CA ILE A 353 3.26 23.49 -9.37
C ILE A 353 1.80 23.86 -9.52
N PHE A 354 1.24 24.51 -8.52
CA PHE A 354 0.04 25.32 -8.66
C PHE A 354 0.43 26.78 -8.85
N ASN A 355 -0.12 27.41 -9.90
CA ASN A 355 -0.02 28.85 -10.04
C ASN A 355 -0.66 29.52 -8.82
N LYS A 356 -0.05 30.60 -8.31
CA LYS A 356 -0.53 31.31 -7.11
C LYS A 356 -2.02 31.68 -7.21
N LYS A 357 -2.46 32.14 -8.37
CA LYS A 357 -3.84 32.55 -8.61
C LYS A 357 -4.88 31.45 -8.43
N VAL A 358 -4.48 30.18 -8.51
CA VAL A 358 -5.41 29.02 -8.40
C VAL A 358 -6.09 28.94 -7.03
N PHE A 359 -5.41 29.36 -5.97
CA PHE A 359 -5.89 29.28 -4.58
C PHE A 359 -6.09 30.67 -3.94
N GLU A 360 -5.95 31.76 -4.68
CA GLU A 360 -6.27 33.09 -4.17
C GLU A 360 -7.80 33.22 -3.95
N PRO A 361 -8.25 34.02 -2.98
CA PRO A 361 -9.69 34.20 -2.70
C PRO A 361 -10.52 34.62 -3.93
N GLU A 362 -9.88 35.30 -4.88
CA GLU A 362 -10.47 35.72 -6.13
C GLU A 362 -10.71 34.57 -7.13
N SER A 363 -9.99 33.44 -6.96
CA SER A 363 -10.11 32.31 -7.87
C SER A 363 -11.37 31.47 -7.66
N GLN A 364 -12.06 31.64 -6.57
CA GLN A 364 -13.37 31.08 -6.22
C GLN A 364 -13.55 29.60 -6.61
N TRP A 365 -12.89 28.70 -5.91
CA TRP A 365 -13.23 27.28 -6.02
C TRP A 365 -14.72 27.08 -5.70
N PRO A 366 -15.40 26.11 -6.34
CA PRO A 366 -16.80 25.85 -6.04
C PRO A 366 -16.99 25.59 -4.55
N THR A 367 -17.93 26.33 -3.93
CA THR A 367 -18.21 26.18 -2.48
C THR A 367 -18.80 24.81 -2.14
N SER A 368 -19.35 24.13 -3.13
CA SER A 368 -19.85 22.75 -3.02
C SER A 368 -18.78 21.71 -2.98
N LEU A 369 -17.52 22.03 -3.37
CA LEU A 369 -16.42 21.07 -3.45
C LEU A 369 -15.95 20.65 -2.05
N LYS A 370 -16.20 19.39 -1.70
CA LYS A 370 -15.88 18.79 -0.39
C LYS A 370 -14.65 17.88 -0.45
N ASN A 371 -14.46 17.17 -1.57
CA ASN A 371 -13.42 16.17 -1.69
C ASN A 371 -12.49 16.52 -2.86
N LEU A 372 -11.23 16.76 -2.58
CA LEU A 372 -10.19 17.00 -3.56
C LEU A 372 -9.11 15.92 -3.45
N THR A 373 -8.82 15.24 -4.56
CA THR A 373 -7.73 14.27 -4.60
C THR A 373 -6.71 14.66 -5.67
N LEU A 374 -5.46 14.70 -5.24
CA LEU A 374 -4.26 15.10 -5.98
C LEU A 374 -3.17 14.04 -5.85
N ALA A 375 -3.55 12.80 -5.52
CA ALA A 375 -2.60 11.74 -5.21
C ALA A 375 -1.79 11.31 -6.44
N GLY A 376 -0.55 10.89 -6.22
CA GLY A 376 0.32 10.44 -7.31
C GLY A 376 0.78 11.54 -8.27
N ASN A 377 0.65 12.80 -7.90
CA ASN A 377 1.21 13.93 -8.63
C ASN A 377 2.70 14.12 -8.25
N ARG A 378 3.29 15.27 -8.60
CA ARG A 378 4.70 15.60 -8.32
C ARG A 378 4.83 16.83 -7.44
N LEU A 379 3.81 17.11 -6.62
CA LEU A 379 3.81 18.25 -5.70
C LEU A 379 4.95 18.10 -4.70
N THR A 380 5.83 19.07 -4.66
CA THR A 380 6.92 19.09 -3.70
C THR A 380 6.49 19.83 -2.42
N ALA A 381 6.90 19.34 -1.26
CA ALA A 381 6.63 20.02 0.01
C ALA A 381 7.28 21.42 0.00
N GLY A 382 6.47 22.47 0.08
CA GLY A 382 6.95 23.84 0.05
C GLY A 382 5.84 24.85 -0.02
N LYS A 383 6.11 26.05 -0.53
CA LYS A 383 5.11 27.16 -0.63
C LYS A 383 3.80 26.78 -1.32
N TYR A 384 3.85 25.79 -2.23
CA TYR A 384 2.66 25.32 -2.97
C TYR A 384 1.69 24.55 -2.10
N MET A 385 2.17 23.86 -1.07
CA MET A 385 1.30 23.14 -0.14
C MET A 385 0.42 24.11 0.64
N ASN A 386 0.96 25.27 1.00
CA ASN A 386 0.15 26.32 1.64
C ASN A 386 -0.98 26.81 0.72
N SER A 387 -0.75 26.84 -0.58
CA SER A 387 -1.79 27.22 -1.55
C SER A 387 -2.92 26.18 -1.63
N VAL A 388 -2.61 24.88 -1.63
CA VAL A 388 -3.63 23.82 -1.63
C VAL A 388 -4.51 23.88 -0.37
N PHE A 389 -3.94 24.29 0.76
CA PHE A 389 -4.68 24.43 2.02
C PHE A 389 -5.61 25.66 2.08
N MET A 390 -5.55 26.56 1.08
CA MET A 390 -6.41 27.76 1.02
C MET A 390 -7.83 27.51 0.51
N ALA A 391 -8.15 26.32 -0.01
CA ALA A 391 -9.50 26.00 -0.45
C ALA A 391 -10.42 25.74 0.76
N GLU A 392 -11.10 26.76 1.25
CA GLU A 392 -11.79 26.79 2.56
C GLU A 392 -12.90 25.76 2.77
N HIS A 393 -13.53 25.28 1.68
CA HIS A 393 -14.69 24.38 1.74
C HIS A 393 -14.34 22.90 1.65
N ILE A 394 -13.06 22.56 1.48
CA ILE A 394 -12.62 21.19 1.36
C ILE A 394 -12.71 20.47 2.72
N ILE A 395 -13.41 19.33 2.73
CA ILE A 395 -13.57 18.45 3.89
C ILE A 395 -12.52 17.33 3.85
N ARG A 396 -12.23 16.78 2.65
CA ARG A 396 -11.26 15.69 2.48
C ARG A 396 -10.26 16.05 1.40
N LEU A 397 -8.99 15.96 1.78
CA LEU A 397 -7.86 16.23 0.89
C LEU A 397 -6.95 14.99 0.84
N ASP A 398 -6.69 14.48 -0.37
CA ASP A 398 -5.71 13.42 -0.61
C ASP A 398 -4.57 13.94 -1.49
N ILE A 399 -3.40 14.11 -0.88
CA ILE A 399 -2.15 14.52 -1.52
C ILE A 399 -1.07 13.45 -1.37
N SER A 400 -1.48 12.20 -1.31
CA SER A 400 -0.58 11.06 -1.14
C SER A 400 0.24 10.77 -2.41
N ARG A 401 1.32 10.00 -2.27
CA ARG A 401 2.14 9.51 -3.40
C ARG A 401 2.71 10.61 -4.28
N GLN A 402 3.13 11.72 -3.67
CA GLN A 402 3.82 12.81 -4.35
C GLN A 402 5.27 12.39 -4.61
N HIS A 403 5.56 11.82 -5.76
CA HIS A 403 6.91 11.40 -6.14
C HIS A 403 7.20 11.83 -7.56
N LEU A 404 8.41 12.21 -7.75
CA LEU A 404 8.99 12.35 -9.05
C LEU A 404 9.24 10.93 -9.56
N ASP A 405 8.69 10.55 -10.71
CA ASP A 405 9.14 9.41 -11.50
C ASP A 405 10.55 9.75 -12.03
N TYR A 406 11.45 9.99 -11.11
CA TYR A 406 12.81 10.39 -11.40
C TYR A 406 13.68 9.15 -11.30
N ASP A 407 14.23 8.74 -12.44
CA ASP A 407 15.41 7.91 -12.44
C ASP A 407 16.61 8.79 -11.99
N PRO A 408 17.08 8.66 -10.74
CA PRO A 408 18.17 9.48 -10.26
C PRO A 408 19.45 9.28 -11.07
N PHE A 409 19.50 8.27 -11.93
CA PHE A 409 20.67 7.88 -12.73
C PHE A 409 20.55 8.22 -14.22
N ALA A 410 19.35 8.49 -14.73
CA ALA A 410 19.16 8.70 -16.17
C ALA A 410 19.76 10.01 -16.70
N ASN A 411 20.03 11.03 -15.85
CA ASN A 411 20.28 12.39 -16.35
C ASN A 411 21.35 13.21 -15.63
N TYR A 412 22.27 12.61 -14.90
CA TYR A 412 23.37 13.40 -14.28
C TYR A 412 24.35 14.06 -15.27
N GLY A 413 24.25 13.74 -16.55
CA GLY A 413 25.18 14.26 -17.57
C GLY A 413 24.61 15.20 -18.62
N ARG A 414 23.30 15.43 -18.71
CA ARG A 414 22.71 16.13 -19.88
C ARG A 414 21.66 17.20 -19.60
N MET A 415 21.28 17.49 -18.37
CA MET A 415 20.32 18.58 -18.14
C MET A 415 21.00 19.92 -18.02
N ASP A 416 20.76 20.78 -18.98
CA ASP A 416 21.06 22.19 -18.90
C ASP A 416 20.32 22.78 -17.68
N LYS A 417 21.08 23.28 -16.71
CA LYS A 417 20.59 23.76 -15.41
C LYS A 417 19.54 24.89 -15.50
N GLN A 418 19.32 25.42 -16.70
CA GLN A 418 18.43 26.56 -16.89
C GLN A 418 16.99 26.21 -17.30
N THR A 419 16.68 24.99 -17.74
CA THR A 419 15.41 24.66 -18.35
C THR A 419 14.48 23.76 -17.53
N SER A 420 14.92 23.16 -16.44
CA SER A 420 14.04 22.34 -15.62
C SER A 420 13.43 23.13 -14.46
N LEU A 421 12.11 23.11 -14.37
CA LEU A 421 11.34 23.60 -13.21
C LEU A 421 11.91 23.01 -11.91
N TYR A 422 12.41 21.79 -11.95
CA TYR A 422 13.05 21.07 -10.86
C TYR A 422 14.29 21.77 -10.29
N ASN A 423 15.17 22.32 -11.14
CA ASN A 423 16.38 23.02 -10.67
C ASN A 423 16.07 24.35 -9.97
N ARG A 424 14.96 25.01 -10.29
CA ARG A 424 14.51 26.19 -9.53
C ARG A 424 14.02 25.83 -8.12
N HIS A 425 13.59 24.60 -7.88
CA HIS A 425 13.05 24.17 -6.60
C HIS A 425 14.10 23.56 -5.67
N ASN A 426 15.11 22.88 -6.19
CA ASN A 426 16.21 22.36 -5.37
C ASN A 426 16.97 23.46 -4.58
N ILE A 427 17.01 24.69 -5.10
CA ILE A 427 17.58 25.84 -4.35
C ILE A 427 16.68 26.22 -3.16
N MET A 428 15.38 25.89 -3.17
CA MET A 428 14.48 26.16 -2.05
C MET A 428 14.51 25.08 -0.96
N TYR A 429 14.89 23.84 -1.28
CA TYR A 429 14.98 22.76 -0.28
C TYR A 429 16.08 22.96 0.76
N THR A 430 17.17 23.62 0.40
CA THR A 430 18.29 23.89 1.31
C THR A 430 18.00 24.99 2.32
N ASN A 431 16.98 25.82 2.11
CA ASN A 431 16.65 26.95 2.99
C ASN A 431 15.41 26.72 3.88
N ILE A 432 14.68 25.61 3.76
CA ILE A 432 13.57 25.28 4.67
C ILE A 432 14.09 24.50 5.90
N SER A 433 15.33 24.00 5.85
CA SER A 433 15.99 23.45 7.02
C SER A 433 16.33 24.59 7.99
N ASN A 434 15.57 24.76 9.03
CA ASN A 434 15.86 25.35 10.33
C ASN A 434 15.43 26.77 10.67
N HIS A 435 15.01 27.68 9.80
CA HIS A 435 14.87 29.07 10.22
C HIS A 435 13.53 29.78 10.02
N GLU A 436 12.51 29.18 9.45
CA GLU A 436 11.24 29.89 9.21
C GLU A 436 10.00 29.32 9.92
N PHE A 437 10.16 28.25 10.72
CA PHE A 437 9.13 27.82 11.66
C PHE A 437 9.40 28.40 13.03
N LEU A 438 8.67 29.45 13.37
CA LEU A 438 8.54 30.03 14.73
C LEU A 438 9.84 30.35 15.48
N GLU A 439 10.29 31.58 15.41
CA GLU A 439 10.96 32.23 16.52
C GLU A 439 9.98 32.66 17.67
N LEU A 440 8.93 31.92 17.92
CA LEU A 440 8.51 31.74 19.30
C LEU A 440 9.58 30.85 19.91
N ASN A 441 10.19 31.30 20.98
CA ASN A 441 11.21 30.55 21.72
C ASN A 441 10.49 29.35 22.42
N LEU A 442 9.87 28.48 21.63
CA LEU A 442 9.13 27.31 22.08
C LEU A 442 10.05 26.32 22.81
N ASN A 443 11.37 26.42 22.55
CA ASN A 443 12.39 25.64 23.25
C ASN A 443 12.62 26.12 24.71
N THR A 444 12.15 27.31 25.09
CA THR A 444 12.29 27.85 26.47
C THR A 444 11.01 27.71 27.31
N ILE A 445 9.90 27.29 26.69
CA ILE A 445 8.64 27.04 27.41
C ILE A 445 8.72 25.65 27.99
N ASP A 446 8.61 25.53 29.29
CA ASP A 446 8.35 24.25 29.96
C ASP A 446 6.89 23.83 29.69
N TRP A 447 6.73 23.17 28.52
CA TRP A 447 5.44 22.67 28.05
C TRP A 447 4.76 21.75 29.05
N TRP A 448 5.56 21.06 29.88
CA TRP A 448 5.03 20.17 30.89
C TRP A 448 4.32 20.91 32.04
N SER A 449 4.86 22.06 32.45
CA SER A 449 4.20 22.91 33.47
C SER A 449 2.95 23.57 32.91
N VAL A 450 2.96 24.02 31.66
CA VAL A 450 1.81 24.64 30.99
C VAL A 450 0.64 23.67 30.87
N PHE A 451 0.90 22.41 30.50
CA PHE A 451 -0.15 21.40 30.36
C PHE A 451 -0.68 20.87 31.73
N LYS A 452 0.16 20.83 32.75
CA LYS A 452 -0.29 20.46 34.11
C LYS A 452 -1.30 21.46 34.72
N THR A 453 -1.16 22.74 34.37
CA THR A 453 -2.01 23.80 34.90
C THR A 453 -3.28 24.05 34.12
N SER A 454 -3.38 23.66 32.86
CA SER A 454 -4.57 23.90 32.01
C SER A 454 -4.69 22.90 30.86
N PRO A 455 -5.09 21.66 31.12
CA PRO A 455 -5.15 20.63 30.08
C PRO A 455 -6.25 20.81 29.00
N THR A 456 -7.21 21.72 29.23
CA THR A 456 -8.43 21.79 28.37
C THR A 456 -8.67 23.14 27.68
N THR A 457 -7.86 24.16 27.89
CA THR A 457 -8.19 25.53 27.48
C THR A 457 -7.12 26.27 26.69
N PHE A 458 -6.33 25.58 25.87
CA PHE A 458 -5.54 26.27 24.87
C PHE A 458 -6.41 26.53 23.62
N SER A 459 -7.38 27.44 23.74
CA SER A 459 -8.01 28.09 22.60
C SER A 459 -7.01 29.11 22.02
N LEU A 460 -6.13 28.67 21.17
CA LEU A 460 -5.40 29.59 20.30
C LEU A 460 -6.43 30.16 19.31
N THR A 461 -6.86 31.38 19.51
CA THR A 461 -7.54 32.18 18.50
C THR A 461 -6.50 32.52 17.42
N CYS A 462 -6.39 31.66 16.45
CA CYS A 462 -5.46 31.74 15.36
C CYS A 462 -6.21 32.31 14.15
N GLU A 463 -5.96 33.57 13.78
CA GLU A 463 -6.51 34.16 12.57
C GLU A 463 -5.54 33.93 11.42
N CYS A 464 -6.02 33.26 10.36
CA CYS A 464 -5.26 33.02 9.12
C CYS A 464 -5.33 34.20 8.14
N ASP A 465 -5.97 35.30 8.52
CA ASP A 465 -6.23 36.45 7.65
C ASP A 465 -4.99 37.28 7.27
N ASN A 466 -3.89 37.07 7.98
CA ASN A 466 -2.59 37.71 7.69
C ASN A 466 -1.52 36.67 7.26
N MET A 467 -1.60 36.19 6.03
CA MET A 467 -0.64 35.25 5.43
C MET A 467 0.82 35.72 5.36
N LEU A 468 1.11 36.94 5.80
CA LEU A 468 2.46 37.52 5.79
C LEU A 468 3.30 37.13 7.01
N SER A 469 2.73 36.54 8.05
CA SER A 469 3.55 35.99 9.14
C SER A 469 4.02 34.59 8.77
N LYS A 470 5.28 34.45 8.44
CA LYS A 470 6.00 33.24 7.98
C LYS A 470 5.99 32.05 8.97
N LYS A 471 5.15 32.02 9.98
CA LYS A 471 5.33 31.22 11.21
C LYS A 471 4.18 30.24 11.53
N VAL A 472 3.06 30.28 10.81
CA VAL A 472 1.86 29.50 11.12
C VAL A 472 1.37 28.77 9.87
N MET A 473 1.09 27.47 9.99
CA MET A 473 0.47 26.71 8.93
C MET A 473 -1.05 26.82 9.05
N CYS A 474 -1.70 27.32 8.01
CA CYS A 474 -3.17 27.42 7.95
C CYS A 474 -3.76 26.28 7.14
N LEU A 475 -4.81 25.67 7.67
CA LEU A 475 -5.60 24.64 7.01
C LEU A 475 -7.01 25.15 6.71
N PRO A 476 -7.72 24.57 5.70
CA PRO A 476 -9.12 24.89 5.42
C PRO A 476 -9.99 24.70 6.67
N LYS A 477 -10.91 25.64 6.94
CA LYS A 477 -11.72 25.64 8.17
C LYS A 477 -12.60 24.39 8.33
N GLN A 478 -13.01 23.77 7.21
CA GLN A 478 -13.91 22.60 7.21
C GLN A 478 -13.18 21.27 7.02
N ILE A 479 -11.84 21.27 6.99
CA ILE A 479 -11.07 20.05 6.73
C ILE A 479 -11.25 19.03 7.85
N GLU A 480 -11.72 17.83 7.51
CA GLU A 480 -11.87 16.71 8.44
C GLU A 480 -10.81 15.62 8.21
N THR A 481 -10.37 15.45 6.97
CA THR A 481 -9.43 14.37 6.61
C THR A 481 -8.35 14.86 5.67
N ILE A 482 -7.09 14.61 6.02
CA ILE A 482 -5.93 14.80 5.17
C ILE A 482 -5.21 13.46 4.99
N LYS A 483 -4.97 13.08 3.73
CA LYS A 483 -4.09 11.96 3.38
C LYS A 483 -2.85 12.49 2.69
N TRP A 484 -1.70 12.22 3.29
CA TRP A 484 -0.40 12.68 2.82
C TRP A 484 0.63 11.54 2.96
N ARG A 485 0.33 10.42 2.33
CA ARG A 485 1.11 9.19 2.39
C ARG A 485 2.10 9.09 1.24
N GLN A 486 3.19 8.36 1.44
CA GLN A 486 4.16 8.00 0.38
C GLN A 486 4.65 9.21 -0.45
N SER A 487 4.90 10.34 0.20
CA SER A 487 5.29 11.59 -0.48
C SER A 487 6.77 11.92 -0.29
N PHE A 488 7.56 10.99 0.26
CA PHE A 488 9.00 11.11 0.47
C PHE A 488 9.44 12.38 1.21
N ILE A 489 8.60 12.94 2.07
CA ILE A 489 8.90 14.15 2.83
C ILE A 489 9.98 13.81 3.85
N TYR A 490 11.18 14.34 3.61
CA TYR A 490 12.31 14.20 4.54
C TYR A 490 12.38 15.43 5.46
N SER A 491 11.94 15.26 6.70
CA SER A 491 11.92 16.34 7.68
C SER A 491 11.87 15.79 9.11
N ALA A 492 12.21 16.63 10.09
CA ALA A 492 11.72 16.48 11.44
C ALA A 492 10.29 17.05 11.53
N ILE A 493 9.51 16.62 12.51
CA ILE A 493 8.26 17.30 12.93
C ILE A 493 8.63 18.18 14.13
N PRO A 494 8.95 19.46 13.92
CA PRO A 494 9.33 20.37 14.99
C PRO A 494 8.09 20.79 15.79
N PRO A 495 8.26 21.53 16.89
CA PRO A 495 7.17 22.30 17.51
C PRO A 495 6.50 23.20 16.48
N ALA A 496 5.18 23.12 16.36
CA ALA A 496 4.42 23.85 15.34
C ALA A 496 3.03 24.23 15.82
N VAL A 497 2.47 25.30 15.23
CA VAL A 497 1.07 25.72 15.44
C VAL A 497 0.34 25.62 14.11
N ILE A 498 -0.79 24.91 14.10
CA ILE A 498 -1.66 24.76 12.94
C ILE A 498 -2.97 25.48 13.20
N CYS A 499 -3.30 26.44 12.35
CA CYS A 499 -4.53 27.23 12.46
C CYS A 499 -5.60 26.72 11.47
N GLY A 500 -6.87 26.98 11.75
CA GLY A 500 -8.00 26.57 10.92
C GLY A 500 -8.37 25.09 11.01
N ALA A 501 -7.58 24.27 11.67
CA ALA A 501 -7.76 22.82 11.72
C ALA A 501 -8.74 22.33 12.82
N SER A 502 -9.66 23.18 13.27
CA SER A 502 -10.59 22.83 14.36
C SER A 502 -11.51 21.63 14.05
N GLN A 503 -11.69 21.29 12.79
CA GLN A 503 -12.54 20.17 12.36
C GLN A 503 -11.72 18.93 11.96
N LEU A 504 -10.38 19.00 11.95
CA LEU A 504 -9.54 17.90 11.48
C LEU A 504 -9.61 16.71 12.46
N LYS A 505 -10.13 15.59 11.95
CA LYS A 505 -10.30 14.32 12.68
C LYS A 505 -9.29 13.26 12.26
N HIS A 506 -8.94 13.20 10.98
CA HIS A 506 -8.11 12.11 10.44
C HIS A 506 -6.91 12.67 9.69
N LEU A 507 -5.71 12.30 10.14
CA LEU A 507 -4.45 12.69 9.51
C LEU A 507 -3.61 11.45 9.21
N TYR A 508 -3.37 11.19 7.91
CA TYR A 508 -2.58 10.06 7.44
C TYR A 508 -1.29 10.56 6.80
N MET A 509 -0.16 10.24 7.40
CA MET A 509 1.19 10.67 6.96
C MET A 509 2.17 9.51 6.85
N SER A 510 1.66 8.30 6.62
CA SER A 510 2.49 7.09 6.55
C SER A 510 3.37 7.04 5.30
N PHE A 511 4.44 6.23 5.36
CA PHE A 511 5.40 6.04 4.27
C PHE A 511 6.07 7.34 3.80
N ASN A 512 6.36 8.25 4.73
CA ASN A 512 7.24 9.41 4.50
C ASN A 512 8.60 9.19 5.16
N LEU A 513 9.37 10.25 5.36
CA LEU A 513 10.70 10.20 5.96
C LEU A 513 10.80 11.19 7.15
N PHE A 514 9.77 11.24 7.99
CA PHE A 514 9.77 12.05 9.20
C PHE A 514 10.65 11.41 10.27
N HIS A 515 11.96 11.68 10.22
CA HIS A 515 12.97 10.96 10.98
C HIS A 515 13.03 11.31 12.48
N THR A 516 12.41 12.42 12.92
CA THR A 516 12.38 12.89 14.31
C THR A 516 11.05 13.58 14.60
N TRP A 517 10.38 13.18 15.68
CA TRP A 517 9.13 13.81 16.13
C TRP A 517 9.37 14.54 17.43
N GLN A 518 9.54 15.87 17.31
CA GLN A 518 9.83 16.74 18.47
C GLN A 518 8.55 17.26 19.13
N GLY A 519 7.64 17.85 18.33
CA GLY A 519 6.40 18.44 18.85
C GLY A 519 6.66 19.54 19.91
N PRO A 520 5.61 20.05 20.57
CA PRO A 520 4.21 19.76 20.33
C PRO A 520 3.70 20.36 19.02
N VAL A 521 2.72 19.67 18.39
CA VAL A 521 2.00 20.23 17.24
C VAL A 521 0.63 20.69 17.76
N LEU A 522 0.46 22.00 17.91
CA LEU A 522 -0.73 22.61 18.49
C LEU A 522 -1.78 22.94 17.43
N GLY A 523 -3.05 23.06 17.81
CA GLY A 523 -4.17 23.38 16.92
C GLY A 523 -4.89 22.18 16.32
N LEU A 524 -4.50 20.94 16.70
CA LEU A 524 -5.10 19.68 16.28
C LEU A 524 -5.87 18.99 17.42
N SER A 525 -6.52 19.74 18.27
CA SER A 525 -7.18 19.22 19.48
C SER A 525 -8.31 18.21 19.18
N ASN A 526 -8.95 18.29 18.01
CA ASN A 526 -10.04 17.39 17.62
C ASN A 526 -9.56 16.18 16.78
N LEU A 527 -8.24 15.98 16.66
CA LEU A 527 -7.70 14.86 15.91
C LEU A 527 -8.05 13.53 16.60
N GLU A 528 -8.75 12.66 15.88
CA GLU A 528 -9.19 11.34 16.33
C GLU A 528 -8.27 10.22 15.82
N LEU A 529 -7.70 10.38 14.62
CA LEU A 529 -6.83 9.39 13.99
C LEU A 529 -5.54 10.02 13.49
N LEU A 530 -4.40 9.46 13.91
CA LEU A 530 -3.07 9.83 13.45
C LEU A 530 -2.31 8.58 12.97
N ASP A 531 -1.96 8.58 11.68
CA ASP A 531 -1.16 7.51 11.05
C ASP A 531 0.21 8.07 10.64
N LEU A 532 1.24 7.70 11.37
CA LEU A 532 2.65 8.02 11.14
C LEU A 532 3.48 6.75 10.87
N SER A 533 2.85 5.67 10.42
CA SER A 533 3.55 4.41 10.16
C SER A 533 4.62 4.54 9.06
N ASP A 534 5.63 3.68 9.10
CA ASP A 534 6.67 3.57 8.08
C ASP A 534 7.39 4.90 7.73
N ASN A 535 7.74 5.70 8.75
CA ASN A 535 8.42 7.00 8.57
C ASN A 535 9.92 6.96 8.87
N TYR A 536 10.47 5.82 9.27
CA TYR A 536 11.87 5.69 9.71
C TYR A 536 12.23 6.59 10.90
N CYS A 537 11.24 7.02 11.70
CA CYS A 537 11.47 7.84 12.88
C CYS A 537 12.36 7.11 13.89
N LYS A 538 13.36 7.82 14.41
CA LYS A 538 14.32 7.31 15.41
C LYS A 538 14.16 7.95 16.75
N ASN A 539 13.76 9.21 16.78
CA ASN A 539 13.69 10.02 18.00
C ASN A 539 12.27 10.56 18.19
N LEU A 540 11.67 10.25 19.32
CA LEU A 540 10.38 10.72 19.79
C LEU A 540 10.57 11.40 21.13
N THR A 541 10.08 12.65 21.28
CA THR A 541 10.10 13.36 22.55
C THR A 541 8.78 13.21 23.30
N LYS A 542 8.79 13.37 24.61
CA LYS A 542 7.57 13.35 25.45
C LYS A 542 6.55 14.44 25.10
N TYR A 543 7.00 15.49 24.41
CA TYR A 543 6.14 16.64 24.05
C TYR A 543 5.32 16.39 22.78
N PHE A 544 5.67 15.41 21.96
CA PHE A 544 5.07 15.22 20.63
C PHE A 544 3.55 15.02 20.71
N PHE A 545 3.09 14.13 21.58
CA PHE A 545 1.67 13.79 21.69
C PHE A 545 0.85 14.78 22.54
N LEU A 546 1.46 15.83 23.10
CA LEU A 546 0.73 16.83 23.88
C LEU A 546 -0.33 17.58 23.05
N GLY A 547 -0.14 17.71 21.75
CA GLY A 547 -1.05 18.41 20.85
C GLY A 547 -2.31 17.62 20.45
N PHE A 548 -2.46 16.35 20.88
CA PHE A 548 -3.53 15.45 20.42
C PHE A 548 -4.37 14.85 21.55
N PRO A 549 -5.04 15.66 22.39
CA PRO A 549 -5.72 15.18 23.60
C PRO A 549 -6.90 14.24 23.32
N ASN A 550 -7.56 14.36 22.17
CA ASN A 550 -8.74 13.56 21.80
C ASN A 550 -8.43 12.40 20.82
N LEU A 551 -7.15 12.02 20.71
CA LEU A 551 -6.76 10.95 19.80
C LEU A 551 -7.35 9.61 20.22
N LEU A 552 -8.03 8.94 19.27
CA LEU A 552 -8.65 7.63 19.44
C LEU A 552 -7.83 6.50 18.80
N VAL A 553 -7.18 6.79 17.68
CA VAL A 553 -6.42 5.80 16.89
C VAL A 553 -5.04 6.35 16.59
N LEU A 554 -4.01 5.64 17.01
CA LEU A 554 -2.61 5.95 16.74
C LEU A 554 -1.94 4.78 16.04
N ASN A 555 -1.41 5.03 14.85
CA ASN A 555 -0.55 4.09 14.13
C ASN A 555 0.85 4.69 13.98
N ILE A 556 1.84 4.09 14.64
CA ILE A 556 3.26 4.46 14.55
C ILE A 556 4.14 3.28 14.11
N SER A 557 3.51 2.22 13.59
CA SER A 557 4.19 0.99 13.19
C SER A 557 5.28 1.22 12.13
N GLY A 558 6.21 0.27 11.99
CA GLY A 558 7.25 0.32 10.97
C GLY A 558 8.31 1.43 11.13
N ASN A 559 8.42 2.01 12.33
CA ASN A 559 9.43 3.03 12.65
C ASN A 559 10.64 2.43 13.39
N MET A 560 11.62 3.25 13.76
CA MET A 560 12.83 2.85 14.49
C MET A 560 12.86 3.37 15.93
N LEU A 561 11.70 3.42 16.57
CA LEU A 561 11.48 4.06 17.87
C LEU A 561 11.89 3.20 19.09
N GLY A 562 12.41 1.99 18.90
CA GLY A 562 12.73 1.09 20.01
C GLY A 562 13.62 1.70 21.09
N ARG A 563 14.52 2.64 20.71
CA ARG A 563 15.35 3.37 21.68
C ARG A 563 14.55 4.36 22.51
N SER A 564 13.58 5.04 21.91
CA SER A 564 12.73 6.03 22.60
C SER A 564 11.83 5.38 23.66
N PHE A 565 11.38 4.14 23.42
CA PHE A 565 10.53 3.39 24.36
C PHE A 565 11.31 2.60 25.41
N ASN A 566 12.65 2.55 25.31
CA ASN A 566 13.46 1.82 26.27
C ASN A 566 13.73 2.63 27.52
N PRO A 567 13.22 2.24 28.72
CA PRO A 567 13.36 3.01 29.95
C PRO A 567 14.79 3.11 30.48
N PHE A 568 15.70 2.23 30.01
CA PHE A 568 17.12 2.26 30.37
C PHE A 568 17.96 3.18 29.46
N LYS A 569 17.39 3.66 28.35
CA LYS A 569 18.07 4.49 27.35
C LYS A 569 17.42 5.86 27.16
N ASN A 570 16.22 6.04 27.66
CA ASN A 570 15.46 7.25 27.58
C ASN A 570 14.66 7.49 28.87
N ASP A 571 15.03 8.51 29.64
CA ASP A 571 14.37 8.86 30.91
C ASP A 571 12.91 9.27 30.69
N ASP A 572 12.59 9.83 29.51
CA ASP A 572 11.24 10.25 29.14
C ASP A 572 10.33 9.08 28.68
N ALA A 573 10.84 7.84 28.62
CA ALA A 573 10.08 6.68 28.14
C ALA A 573 8.81 6.41 28.97
N HIS A 574 8.76 6.89 30.18
CA HIS A 574 7.59 6.75 31.09
C HIS A 574 6.42 7.64 30.69
N ASP A 575 6.71 8.82 30.12
CA ASP A 575 5.73 9.90 29.91
C ASP A 575 5.36 10.10 28.42
N LEU A 576 5.91 9.28 27.51
CA LEU A 576 5.69 9.46 26.07
C LEU A 576 4.22 9.52 25.66
N PHE A 577 3.35 8.81 26.37
CA PHE A 577 1.93 8.71 26.07
C PHE A 577 1.02 9.32 27.17
N ALA A 578 1.57 10.09 28.09
CA ALA A 578 0.83 10.60 29.26
C ALA A 578 -0.49 11.35 28.91
N ASN A 579 -0.56 11.98 27.73
CA ASN A 579 -1.75 12.74 27.30
C ASN A 579 -2.73 11.95 26.40
N LEU A 580 -2.45 10.70 26.07
CA LEU A 580 -3.32 9.89 25.23
C LEU A 580 -4.39 9.14 26.03
N GLN A 581 -5.14 9.86 26.85
CA GLN A 581 -6.11 9.26 27.80
C GLN A 581 -7.34 8.65 27.09
N HIS A 582 -7.75 9.19 25.94
CA HIS A 582 -8.93 8.73 25.17
C HIS A 582 -8.62 7.67 24.12
N ILE A 583 -7.36 7.25 23.99
CA ILE A 583 -6.90 6.33 22.96
C ILE A 583 -7.61 4.98 23.05
N ARG A 584 -8.08 4.47 21.90
CA ARG A 584 -8.74 3.16 21.79
C ARG A 584 -7.90 2.13 21.04
N THR A 585 -7.15 2.57 20.05
CA THR A 585 -6.35 1.67 19.22
C THR A 585 -4.95 2.23 19.06
N ILE A 586 -3.94 1.41 19.37
CA ILE A 586 -2.54 1.72 19.12
C ILE A 586 -1.91 0.59 18.31
N ASP A 587 -1.26 0.97 17.20
CA ASP A 587 -0.37 0.10 16.46
C ASP A 587 1.09 0.54 16.65
N MET A 588 1.85 -0.30 17.35
CA MET A 588 3.28 -0.16 17.64
C MET A 588 4.07 -1.34 17.08
N SER A 589 3.57 -1.98 16.02
CA SER A 589 4.26 -3.10 15.41
C SER A 589 5.54 -2.67 14.69
N SER A 590 6.52 -3.55 14.63
CA SER A 590 7.78 -3.34 13.86
C SER A 590 8.58 -2.08 14.27
N LEU A 591 8.58 -1.70 15.54
CA LEU A 591 9.31 -0.55 16.09
C LEU A 591 10.72 -0.87 16.60
N LYS A 592 11.12 -2.14 16.59
CA LYS A 592 12.37 -2.63 17.19
C LYS A 592 12.43 -2.44 18.72
N ILE A 593 11.29 -2.54 19.40
CA ILE A 593 11.18 -2.43 20.85
C ILE A 593 11.78 -3.68 21.50
N VAL A 594 12.65 -3.49 22.47
CA VAL A 594 13.23 -4.56 23.29
C VAL A 594 12.56 -4.58 24.68
N ASP A 595 12.44 -3.43 25.30
CA ASP A 595 11.86 -3.23 26.62
C ASP A 595 10.83 -2.10 26.57
N LEU A 596 9.80 -2.22 27.39
CA LEU A 596 8.75 -1.20 27.57
C LEU A 596 8.77 -0.68 29.01
N SER A 597 8.49 0.61 29.18
CA SER A 597 8.26 1.19 30.50
C SER A 597 7.04 0.57 31.16
N GLN A 598 7.13 0.35 32.46
CA GLN A 598 6.03 -0.23 33.24
C GLN A 598 4.78 0.67 33.20
N SER A 599 4.93 1.99 33.20
CA SER A 599 3.84 2.96 33.25
C SER A 599 3.29 3.40 31.89
N LEU A 600 3.89 2.95 30.77
CA LEU A 600 3.60 3.48 29.43
C LEU A 600 2.10 3.47 29.05
N PHE A 601 1.36 2.43 29.42
CA PHE A 601 -0.06 2.28 29.10
C PHE A 601 -0.99 2.44 30.32
N ARG A 602 -0.45 2.88 31.47
CA ARG A 602 -1.18 2.90 32.76
C ARG A 602 -2.44 3.75 32.70
N ASP A 603 -2.38 4.92 32.05
CA ASP A 603 -3.45 5.93 32.09
C ASP A 603 -4.44 5.77 30.91
N MET A 604 -4.24 4.75 30.05
CA MET A 604 -5.09 4.49 28.89
C MET A 604 -6.29 3.63 29.24
N THR A 605 -7.27 4.21 29.91
CA THR A 605 -8.45 3.47 30.44
C THR A 605 -9.44 3.03 29.35
N TYR A 606 -9.37 3.61 28.14
CA TYR A 606 -10.26 3.30 27.01
C TYR A 606 -9.60 2.43 25.93
N LEU A 607 -8.38 1.94 26.15
CA LEU A 607 -7.65 1.16 25.16
C LEU A 607 -8.37 -0.16 24.85
N GLU A 608 -8.73 -0.36 23.58
CA GLU A 608 -9.48 -1.50 23.06
C GLU A 608 -8.58 -2.47 22.29
N LYS A 609 -7.62 -1.94 21.53
CA LYS A 609 -6.70 -2.72 20.69
C LYS A 609 -5.26 -2.25 20.86
N LEU A 610 -4.36 -3.17 21.11
CA LEU A 610 -2.93 -2.93 21.19
C LEU A 610 -2.17 -3.92 20.32
N ASN A 611 -1.46 -3.40 19.31
CA ASN A 611 -0.59 -4.18 18.45
C ASN A 611 0.88 -3.87 18.76
N LEU A 612 1.61 -4.85 19.25
CA LEU A 612 3.05 -4.85 19.53
C LEU A 612 3.80 -5.90 18.71
N SER A 613 3.19 -6.39 17.63
CA SER A 613 3.76 -7.48 16.83
C SER A 613 5.08 -7.09 16.16
N ASN A 614 5.89 -8.10 15.81
CA ASN A 614 7.15 -7.93 15.09
C ASN A 614 8.15 -6.98 15.78
N ASN A 615 8.25 -7.05 17.11
CA ASN A 615 9.25 -6.35 17.92
C ASN A 615 10.29 -7.35 18.48
N TYR A 616 11.10 -6.92 19.42
CA TYR A 616 12.14 -7.76 20.06
C TYR A 616 11.88 -7.93 21.55
N ILE A 617 10.63 -7.86 21.98
CA ILE A 617 10.24 -7.95 23.41
C ILE A 617 10.55 -9.36 23.92
N THR A 618 11.37 -9.44 24.97
CA THR A 618 11.78 -10.70 25.60
C THR A 618 10.96 -11.04 26.82
N THR A 619 10.54 -10.01 27.57
CA THR A 619 9.75 -10.12 28.80
C THR A 619 8.66 -9.06 28.80
N TRP A 620 7.51 -9.40 29.37
CA TRP A 620 6.41 -8.46 29.54
C TRP A 620 6.57 -7.72 30.88
N THR A 621 6.79 -6.42 30.83
CA THR A 621 7.04 -5.59 32.02
C THR A 621 5.99 -4.50 32.26
N THR A 622 5.18 -4.18 31.26
CA THR A 622 4.27 -3.05 31.31
C THR A 622 2.92 -3.37 31.95
N ASP A 623 2.33 -2.40 32.66
CA ASP A 623 1.02 -2.51 33.29
C ASP A 623 -0.08 -2.05 32.31
N LEU A 624 -1.03 -2.95 32.04
CA LEU A 624 -2.27 -2.63 31.34
C LEU A 624 -3.42 -2.51 32.34
N ARG A 625 -4.19 -1.43 32.24
CA ARG A 625 -5.31 -1.18 33.17
C ARG A 625 -6.67 -0.95 32.48
N SER A 626 -6.71 -0.92 31.15
CA SER A 626 -7.95 -0.71 30.42
C SER A 626 -8.92 -1.87 30.63
N PRO A 627 -10.15 -1.64 31.13
CA PRO A 627 -11.17 -2.69 31.22
C PRO A 627 -11.78 -3.05 29.85
N CYS A 628 -11.48 -2.28 28.81
CA CYS A 628 -12.10 -2.40 27.48
C CYS A 628 -11.19 -3.08 26.45
N LEU A 629 -9.97 -3.47 26.82
CA LEU A 629 -9.04 -4.14 25.92
C LEU A 629 -9.62 -5.51 25.51
N TYR A 630 -9.79 -5.72 24.21
CA TYR A 630 -10.26 -7.01 23.68
C TYR A 630 -9.31 -7.63 22.64
N HIS A 631 -8.32 -6.88 22.16
CA HIS A 631 -7.35 -7.39 21.20
C HIS A 631 -5.93 -6.98 21.59
N LEU A 632 -5.08 -7.96 21.87
CA LEU A 632 -3.65 -7.80 22.15
C LEU A 632 -2.86 -8.67 21.17
N ASP A 633 -2.07 -8.03 20.31
CA ASP A 633 -1.15 -8.73 19.40
C ASP A 633 0.30 -8.52 19.85
N VAL A 634 0.95 -9.60 20.26
CA VAL A 634 2.38 -9.67 20.61
C VAL A 634 3.12 -10.69 19.76
N SER A 635 2.56 -11.05 18.60
CA SER A 635 3.19 -12.01 17.69
C SER A 635 4.53 -11.49 17.13
N GLY A 636 5.40 -12.41 16.68
CA GLY A 636 6.67 -12.02 16.08
C GLY A 636 7.65 -11.35 17.06
N ASN A 637 7.54 -11.65 18.36
CA ASN A 637 8.44 -11.18 19.40
C ASN A 637 9.41 -12.27 19.87
N LYS A 638 10.08 -12.03 20.98
CA LYS A 638 11.00 -12.99 21.63
C LYS A 638 10.51 -13.45 23.00
N LEU A 639 9.19 -13.49 23.18
CA LEU A 639 8.59 -13.91 24.43
C LEU A 639 8.71 -15.41 24.62
N SER A 640 9.28 -15.83 25.75
CA SER A 640 9.37 -17.22 26.13
C SER A 640 8.15 -17.71 26.94
N THR A 641 7.44 -16.79 27.58
CA THR A 641 6.23 -17.00 28.40
C THR A 641 5.54 -15.66 28.66
N LEU A 642 4.31 -15.69 29.17
CA LEU A 642 3.65 -14.51 29.72
C LEU A 642 3.61 -14.59 31.26
N PRO A 643 3.77 -13.46 31.96
CA PRO A 643 3.70 -13.42 33.41
C PRO A 643 2.25 -13.58 33.92
N GLU A 644 2.11 -14.06 35.16
CA GLU A 644 0.81 -14.37 35.76
C GLU A 644 -0.11 -13.14 35.93
N ASN A 645 0.47 -11.97 36.19
CA ASN A 645 -0.30 -10.71 36.27
C ASN A 645 -1.00 -10.39 34.95
N LEU A 646 -0.33 -10.58 33.78
CA LEU A 646 -0.92 -10.34 32.48
C LEU A 646 -2.00 -11.39 32.15
N THR A 647 -1.75 -12.67 32.41
CA THR A 647 -2.73 -13.73 32.13
C THR A 647 -3.98 -13.58 32.97
N THR A 648 -3.85 -13.19 34.25
CA THR A 648 -4.95 -12.88 35.16
C THR A 648 -5.73 -11.65 34.69
N TYR A 649 -5.01 -10.60 34.25
CA TYR A 649 -5.65 -9.40 33.69
C TYR A 649 -6.49 -9.75 32.45
N LEU A 650 -5.92 -10.48 31.48
CA LEU A 650 -6.63 -10.90 30.26
C LEU A 650 -7.87 -11.76 30.57
N GLU A 651 -7.79 -12.64 31.56
CA GLU A 651 -8.93 -13.45 32.00
C GLU A 651 -10.04 -12.57 32.60
N ASN A 652 -9.68 -11.56 33.39
CA ASN A 652 -10.64 -10.62 33.95
C ASN A 652 -11.35 -9.80 32.89
N LEU A 653 -10.66 -9.47 31.79
CA LEU A 653 -11.25 -8.76 30.64
C LEU A 653 -12.40 -9.53 29.99
N THR A 654 -12.39 -10.86 30.01
CA THR A 654 -13.50 -11.69 29.46
C THR A 654 -14.80 -11.51 30.26
N ARG A 655 -14.71 -10.99 31.49
CA ARG A 655 -15.85 -10.73 32.37
C ARG A 655 -16.21 -9.24 32.44
N SER A 656 -15.43 -8.40 31.79
CA SER A 656 -15.61 -6.94 31.79
C SER A 656 -16.91 -6.54 31.08
N ALA A 657 -17.59 -5.52 31.63
CA ALA A 657 -18.82 -4.97 31.02
C ALA A 657 -18.55 -4.37 29.60
N CYS A 658 -17.38 -3.77 29.38
CA CYS A 658 -16.96 -3.24 28.07
C CYS A 658 -16.89 -4.32 26.99
N ASN A 659 -16.56 -5.56 27.35
CA ASN A 659 -16.35 -6.66 26.42
C ASN A 659 -17.56 -7.59 26.30
N LYS A 660 -18.73 -7.19 26.82
CA LYS A 660 -19.96 -7.96 26.73
C LYS A 660 -20.32 -8.18 25.24
N GLY A 661 -20.34 -9.44 24.81
CA GLY A 661 -20.60 -9.82 23.41
C GLY A 661 -19.38 -9.76 22.49
N ARG A 662 -18.18 -9.46 23.00
CA ARG A 662 -16.91 -9.49 22.27
C ARG A 662 -15.98 -10.57 22.83
N ASN A 663 -15.21 -11.23 21.97
CA ASN A 663 -14.20 -12.17 22.42
C ASN A 663 -12.86 -11.43 22.67
N VAL A 664 -12.29 -11.66 23.85
CA VAL A 664 -10.93 -11.18 24.13
C VAL A 664 -9.93 -12.07 23.38
N THR A 665 -9.13 -11.46 22.51
CA THR A 665 -8.18 -12.13 21.62
C THR A 665 -6.75 -11.79 21.98
N LEU A 666 -5.89 -12.80 22.03
CA LEU A 666 -4.45 -12.68 22.19
C LEU A 666 -3.74 -13.37 21.05
N VAL A 667 -2.87 -12.65 20.31
CA VAL A 667 -2.09 -13.21 19.22
C VAL A 667 -0.64 -13.41 19.70
N LEU A 668 -0.19 -14.67 19.75
CA LEU A 668 1.12 -15.08 20.26
C LEU A 668 2.04 -15.68 19.20
N GLY A 669 1.60 -15.86 17.97
CA GLY A 669 2.36 -16.54 16.92
C GLY A 669 3.78 -16.00 16.71
N ASN A 670 4.72 -16.84 16.24
CA ASN A 670 6.11 -16.49 16.02
C ASN A 670 6.86 -15.97 17.28
N ASN A 671 6.55 -16.50 18.47
CA ASN A 671 7.33 -16.30 19.68
C ASN A 671 8.07 -17.60 20.07
N PRO A 672 9.28 -17.53 20.63
CA PRO A 672 10.01 -18.72 21.07
C PRO A 672 9.47 -19.21 22.43
N LEU A 673 8.18 -19.61 22.46
CA LEU A 673 7.56 -20.11 23.68
C LEU A 673 8.26 -21.36 24.21
N VAL A 674 8.53 -21.38 25.51
CA VAL A 674 9.28 -22.45 26.13
C VAL A 674 8.32 -23.46 26.77
N CYS A 675 8.51 -24.77 26.44
CA CYS A 675 7.83 -25.88 27.06
C CYS A 675 8.70 -26.44 28.22
N SER A 676 8.54 -25.86 29.40
CA SER A 676 9.24 -26.39 30.60
C SER A 676 8.34 -26.35 31.83
N CYS A 677 8.77 -27.06 32.86
CA CYS A 677 8.00 -27.13 34.12
C CYS A 677 7.83 -25.79 34.80
N LYS A 678 8.74 -24.83 34.60
CA LYS A 678 8.60 -23.44 35.13
C LYS A 678 7.40 -22.71 34.51
N GLN A 679 7.06 -23.00 33.26
CA GLN A 679 5.95 -22.38 32.52
C GLN A 679 4.65 -23.18 32.62
N LEU A 680 4.58 -24.22 33.45
CA LEU A 680 3.37 -25.03 33.63
C LEU A 680 2.12 -24.21 33.99
N PRO A 681 2.18 -23.16 34.84
CA PRO A 681 1.03 -22.26 35.06
C PRO A 681 0.51 -21.59 33.79
N PHE A 682 1.40 -21.08 32.94
CA PHE A 682 1.06 -20.47 31.67
C PHE A 682 0.39 -21.49 30.72
N TRP A 683 0.91 -22.70 30.59
CA TRP A 683 0.31 -23.75 29.76
C TRP A 683 -1.04 -24.25 30.30
N LYS A 684 -1.24 -24.26 31.63
CA LYS A 684 -2.56 -24.50 32.25
C LYS A 684 -3.54 -23.41 31.87
N TRP A 685 -3.12 -22.15 31.96
CA TRP A 685 -3.96 -21.01 31.60
C TRP A 685 -4.37 -21.05 30.13
N LEU A 686 -3.45 -21.31 29.20
CA LEU A 686 -3.77 -21.45 27.77
C LEU A 686 -4.86 -22.49 27.45
N ASN A 687 -4.97 -23.55 28.28
CA ASN A 687 -5.92 -24.63 28.06
C ASN A 687 -7.28 -24.43 28.75
N VAL A 688 -7.35 -23.63 29.78
CA VAL A 688 -8.56 -23.45 30.63
C VAL A 688 -9.13 -22.05 30.47
N GLY A 689 -8.31 -21.10 30.06
CA GLY A 689 -8.69 -19.69 29.90
C GLY A 689 -9.79 -19.47 28.86
N LYS A 690 -10.60 -18.43 29.07
CA LYS A 690 -11.66 -18.00 28.15
C LYS A 690 -11.17 -17.05 27.07
N VAL A 691 -9.89 -16.65 27.11
CA VAL A 691 -9.23 -15.80 26.13
C VAL A 691 -9.00 -16.60 24.85
N GLN A 692 -9.38 -16.05 23.70
CA GLN A 692 -9.07 -16.66 22.41
C GLN A 692 -7.61 -16.42 22.05
N VAL A 693 -6.81 -17.47 22.02
CA VAL A 693 -5.38 -17.37 21.69
C VAL A 693 -5.16 -17.85 20.26
N HIS A 694 -4.47 -17.04 19.46
CA HIS A 694 -4.10 -17.35 18.09
C HIS A 694 -2.58 -17.54 17.99
N GLY A 695 -2.16 -18.74 17.52
CA GLY A 695 -0.80 -19.07 17.12
C GLY A 695 -0.69 -19.18 15.59
N LYS A 696 0.53 -19.43 15.07
CA LYS A 696 0.77 -19.76 13.67
C LYS A 696 0.91 -21.26 13.48
N SER A 697 0.53 -21.77 12.32
CA SER A 697 0.67 -23.20 11.96
C SER A 697 2.11 -23.71 11.97
N THR A 698 3.08 -22.79 11.89
CA THR A 698 4.52 -23.08 11.94
C THR A 698 5.13 -22.98 13.33
N ASP A 699 4.37 -22.55 14.35
CA ASP A 699 4.87 -22.39 15.70
C ASP A 699 5.03 -23.76 16.36
N PHE A 700 6.14 -23.94 17.04
CA PHE A 700 6.41 -25.15 17.81
C PHE A 700 7.22 -24.84 19.06
N CYS A 701 7.09 -25.68 20.08
CA CYS A 701 8.04 -25.69 21.18
C CYS A 701 8.72 -27.05 21.26
N THR A 702 9.93 -27.11 21.78
CA THR A 702 10.66 -28.35 21.97
C THR A 702 10.56 -28.81 23.42
N LEU A 703 10.20 -30.07 23.63
CA LEU A 703 10.16 -30.73 24.92
C LEU A 703 10.92 -32.06 24.83
N ASN A 704 12.02 -32.18 25.57
CA ASN A 704 12.92 -33.34 25.50
C ASN A 704 13.36 -33.70 24.06
N GLY A 705 13.63 -32.68 23.22
CA GLY A 705 14.07 -32.86 21.83
C GLY A 705 12.95 -33.11 20.83
N ASN A 706 11.71 -33.35 21.27
CA ASN A 706 10.57 -33.53 20.39
C ASN A 706 9.87 -32.19 20.12
N PRO A 707 9.61 -31.80 18.85
CA PRO A 707 8.84 -30.59 18.51
C PRO A 707 7.35 -30.87 18.72
N PHE A 708 6.67 -29.94 19.43
CA PHE A 708 5.23 -29.92 19.58
C PHE A 708 4.69 -28.71 18.82
N PRO A 709 3.80 -28.89 17.82
CA PRO A 709 3.19 -27.78 17.12
C PRO A 709 2.26 -26.99 18.04
N LEU A 710 2.10 -25.68 17.76
CA LEU A 710 1.32 -24.72 18.56
C LEU A 710 0.24 -24.03 17.72
N SER A 711 -0.29 -24.72 16.73
CA SER A 711 -1.24 -24.14 15.77
C SER A 711 -2.70 -24.11 16.26
N SER A 712 -3.05 -24.96 17.21
CA SER A 712 -4.43 -25.15 17.66
C SER A 712 -4.55 -25.34 19.17
N MET A 713 -5.77 -25.16 19.69
CA MET A 713 -6.07 -25.47 21.11
C MET A 713 -5.84 -26.94 21.46
N ALA A 714 -5.98 -27.84 20.49
CA ALA A 714 -5.66 -29.26 20.68
C ALA A 714 -4.15 -29.47 20.91
N ASP A 715 -3.32 -28.71 20.22
CA ASP A 715 -1.87 -28.76 20.39
C ASP A 715 -1.45 -28.21 21.75
N TYR A 716 -2.02 -27.10 22.21
CA TYR A 716 -1.78 -26.59 23.56
C TYR A 716 -2.14 -27.62 24.63
N ARG A 717 -3.25 -28.36 24.43
CA ARG A 717 -3.65 -29.45 25.32
C ARG A 717 -2.65 -30.60 25.34
N ARG A 718 -2.11 -31.00 24.17
CA ARG A 718 -1.05 -32.04 24.08
C ARG A 718 0.20 -31.63 24.84
N VAL A 719 0.67 -30.39 24.67
CA VAL A 719 1.80 -29.82 25.39
C VAL A 719 1.54 -29.84 26.90
N LEU A 720 0.35 -29.44 27.35
CA LEU A 720 0.00 -29.44 28.76
C LEU A 720 0.01 -30.86 29.36
N LEU A 721 -0.51 -31.85 28.64
CA LEU A 721 -0.48 -33.26 29.11
C LEU A 721 0.94 -33.77 29.21
N ALA A 722 1.77 -33.58 28.19
CA ALA A 722 3.18 -33.97 28.20
C ALA A 722 3.96 -33.30 29.33
N LEU A 723 3.73 -32.01 29.58
CA LEU A 723 4.33 -31.27 30.68
C LEU A 723 3.87 -31.82 32.06
N LYS A 724 2.59 -32.14 32.24
CA LYS A 724 2.07 -32.70 33.49
C LYS A 724 2.72 -34.02 33.84
N ASP A 725 2.95 -34.87 32.83
CA ASP A 725 3.59 -36.18 33.04
C ASP A 725 5.06 -36.04 33.42
N ILE A 726 5.81 -35.18 32.68
CA ILE A 726 7.23 -34.96 32.97
C ILE A 726 7.44 -34.20 34.28
N CYS A 727 6.56 -33.28 34.63
CA CYS A 727 6.73 -32.47 35.85
C CYS A 727 6.24 -33.19 37.12
N LYS A 728 5.46 -34.28 36.98
CA LYS A 728 4.96 -35.08 38.11
C LYS A 728 6.09 -35.91 38.78
N ASP A 729 7.04 -36.34 37.97
CA ASP A 729 8.15 -37.17 38.44
C ASP A 729 9.28 -36.40 39.16
N ARG A 730 9.27 -35.07 39.08
CA ARG A 730 10.36 -34.26 39.61
C ARG A 730 10.33 -34.01 41.12
N TYR A 731 9.15 -34.20 41.76
CA TYR A 731 9.09 -34.09 43.25
C TYR A 731 9.83 -35.20 43.95
N TRP A 732 9.92 -36.37 43.34
CA TRP A 732 10.65 -37.49 43.88
C TRP A 732 12.18 -37.35 43.71
N VAL A 733 12.59 -36.84 42.56
CA VAL A 733 14.01 -36.63 42.22
C VAL A 733 14.63 -35.52 43.07
N SER A 734 13.85 -34.49 43.46
CA SER A 734 14.35 -33.36 44.25
C SER A 734 14.81 -33.77 45.67
N TRP A 735 14.20 -34.76 46.28
CA TRP A 735 14.63 -35.30 47.57
C TRP A 735 15.88 -36.19 47.49
N VAL A 736 16.03 -36.91 46.37
CA VAL A 736 17.21 -37.74 46.13
C VAL A 736 18.41 -36.88 45.74
N ILE A 737 18.17 -35.81 44.95
CA ILE A 737 19.19 -34.84 44.55
C ILE A 737 19.62 -33.96 45.74
N GLY A 738 18.71 -33.59 46.63
CA GLY A 738 19.02 -32.82 47.84
C GLY A 738 19.95 -33.55 48.81
N ALA A 739 19.80 -34.85 48.91
CA ALA A 739 20.68 -35.70 49.75
C ALA A 739 22.09 -35.97 49.12
N SER A 740 22.15 -36.03 47.79
CA SER A 740 23.41 -36.25 47.06
C SER A 740 24.17 -34.94 46.75
N SER A 741 23.49 -33.79 46.70
CA SER A 741 24.12 -32.49 46.39
C SER A 741 24.95 -31.94 47.55
N GLY A 742 24.64 -32.31 48.78
CA GLY A 742 25.47 -31.93 49.94
C GLY A 742 26.89 -32.54 49.91
N MET A 743 26.98 -33.76 49.41
CA MET A 743 28.28 -34.44 49.27
C MET A 743 29.07 -33.99 48.03
N PHE A 744 28.32 -33.64 46.95
CA PHE A 744 28.93 -33.12 45.70
C PHE A 744 29.39 -31.66 45.85
N GLY A 745 28.74 -30.89 46.70
CA GLY A 745 29.10 -29.47 46.97
C GLY A 745 30.46 -29.32 47.64
N ILE A 746 30.80 -30.24 48.52
CA ILE A 746 32.13 -30.25 49.17
C ILE A 746 33.25 -30.67 48.19
N LEU A 747 32.99 -31.64 47.33
CA LEU A 747 33.93 -32.02 46.27
C LEU A 747 34.12 -30.95 45.22
N MET A 748 33.02 -30.26 44.84
CA MET A 748 33.06 -29.17 43.83
C MET A 748 33.77 -27.91 44.35
N THR A 749 33.62 -27.60 45.66
CA THR A 749 34.39 -26.47 46.25
C THR A 749 35.88 -26.72 46.24
N ILE A 750 36.30 -27.94 46.48
CA ILE A 750 37.72 -28.32 46.38
C ILE A 750 38.19 -28.29 44.93
N CYS A 751 37.42 -28.80 43.97
CA CYS A 751 37.74 -28.74 42.54
C CYS A 751 37.74 -27.32 41.99
N VAL A 752 36.77 -26.46 42.35
CA VAL A 752 36.68 -25.06 41.94
C VAL A 752 37.87 -24.26 42.49
N THR A 753 38.26 -24.47 43.76
CA THR A 753 39.44 -23.79 44.32
C THR A 753 40.74 -24.20 43.62
N ILE A 754 40.88 -25.47 43.26
CA ILE A 754 42.02 -25.95 42.47
C ILE A 754 41.98 -25.37 41.04
N ALA A 755 40.79 -25.33 40.39
CA ALA A 755 40.62 -24.78 39.04
C ALA A 755 40.84 -23.25 38.99
N LEU A 756 40.36 -22.52 39.98
CA LEU A 756 40.60 -21.07 40.12
C LEU A 756 42.06 -20.77 40.38
N TYR A 757 42.73 -21.57 41.19
CA TYR A 757 44.17 -21.42 41.44
C TYR A 757 45.01 -21.74 40.21
N LYS A 758 44.63 -22.78 39.45
CA LYS A 758 45.31 -23.17 38.19
C LYS A 758 45.10 -22.20 37.05
N ASN A 759 43.91 -21.54 36.99
CA ASN A 759 43.56 -20.61 35.92
C ASN A 759 43.66 -19.13 36.33
N ARG A 760 44.21 -18.79 37.50
CA ARG A 760 44.32 -17.42 38.05
C ARG A 760 44.90 -16.39 37.08
N TRP A 761 45.82 -16.79 36.21
CA TRP A 761 46.44 -15.93 35.21
C TRP A 761 45.51 -15.68 34.02
N LYS A 762 44.75 -16.66 33.57
CA LYS A 762 43.79 -16.55 32.47
C LYS A 762 42.60 -15.67 32.84
N LEU A 763 42.13 -15.76 34.07
CA LEU A 763 41.07 -14.91 34.63
C LEU A 763 41.50 -13.43 34.78
N ARG A 764 42.78 -13.25 35.22
CA ARG A 764 43.38 -11.91 35.30
C ARG A 764 43.55 -11.25 33.94
N TYR A 765 43.94 -12.02 32.93
CA TYR A 765 44.07 -11.53 31.54
C TYR A 765 42.72 -11.13 30.96
N MET A 766 41.66 -11.90 31.16
CA MET A 766 40.31 -11.56 30.73
C MET A 766 39.76 -10.31 31.46
N TYR A 767 40.05 -10.14 32.72
CA TYR A 767 39.65 -8.96 33.50
C TYR A 767 40.32 -7.68 32.97
N TYR A 768 41.63 -7.74 32.68
CA TYR A 768 42.37 -6.60 32.15
C TYR A 768 41.97 -6.25 30.71
N ASN A 769 41.65 -7.22 29.87
CA ASN A 769 41.17 -7.00 28.52
C ASN A 769 39.77 -6.38 28.48
N ARG A 770 38.92 -6.74 29.43
CA ARG A 770 37.60 -6.15 29.59
C ARG A 770 37.70 -4.71 30.13
N LYS A 771 38.61 -4.42 31.02
CA LYS A 771 38.87 -3.11 31.58
C LYS A 771 39.47 -2.15 30.55
N ARG A 772 40.30 -2.61 29.63
CA ARG A 772 40.86 -1.84 28.50
C ARG A 772 39.79 -1.35 27.54
N ARG A 773 38.72 -2.09 27.34
CA ARG A 773 37.61 -1.69 26.50
C ARG A 773 36.76 -0.55 27.12
N HIS A 774 36.84 -0.35 28.42
CA HIS A 774 36.13 0.71 29.10
C HIS A 774 36.94 2.00 29.33
N THR A 775 38.25 2.00 29.01
CA THR A 775 39.17 3.12 29.34
C THR A 775 39.63 3.91 28.13
N HIS A 776 39.19 3.61 26.92
CA HIS A 776 39.46 4.41 25.71
C HIS A 776 38.23 5.22 25.24
N GLN A 777 37.70 6.03 26.12
CA GLN A 777 36.97 7.22 25.72
C GLN A 777 38.00 8.39 25.75
N GLY A 778 38.48 8.79 24.54
CA GLY A 778 39.30 9.97 24.44
C GLY A 778 40.50 9.93 23.52
N PHE A 779 40.53 9.12 22.47
CA PHE A 779 41.50 9.24 21.39
C PHE A 779 40.79 9.32 20.06
N GLU A 780 41.19 10.27 19.21
CA GLU A 780 40.84 10.36 17.81
C GLU A 780 40.89 8.99 17.16
N CYS A 781 39.79 8.55 16.57
CA CYS A 781 39.72 7.28 15.87
C CYS A 781 40.62 7.34 14.62
N LEU A 782 41.85 6.94 14.74
CA LEU A 782 42.71 6.60 13.59
C LEU A 782 42.12 5.34 12.96
N PHE A 783 41.38 5.51 11.88
CA PHE A 783 40.88 4.41 11.10
C PHE A 783 42.02 3.57 10.55
N SER A 784 41.95 2.25 10.68
CA SER A 784 42.96 1.33 10.15
C SER A 784 42.92 1.23 8.62
N ASN A 785 41.77 1.55 8.02
CA ASN A 785 41.57 1.59 6.58
C ASN A 785 40.89 2.88 6.14
N ASP A 786 41.17 3.32 4.92
CA ASP A 786 40.53 4.51 4.35
C ASP A 786 39.11 4.16 3.87
N ALA A 787 38.92 3.01 3.23
CA ALA A 787 37.61 2.57 2.83
C ALA A 787 37.43 1.04 2.89
N MET A 788 36.23 0.62 3.22
CA MET A 788 35.72 -0.74 2.99
C MET A 788 35.04 -0.79 1.64
N ILE A 789 35.33 -1.80 0.82
CA ILE A 789 34.67 -2.04 -0.47
C ILE A 789 33.66 -3.15 -0.33
N SER A 790 32.38 -2.84 -0.50
CA SER A 790 31.29 -3.82 -0.53
C SER A 790 30.85 -4.10 -1.97
N TYR A 791 30.83 -5.35 -2.38
CA TYR A 791 30.59 -5.78 -3.75
C TYR A 791 29.92 -7.16 -3.81
N ALA A 792 29.26 -7.45 -4.91
CA ALA A 792 28.72 -8.78 -5.20
C ALA A 792 29.86 -9.78 -5.52
N LYS A 793 29.75 -10.99 -5.01
CA LYS A 793 30.84 -12.00 -5.05
C LYS A 793 31.42 -12.27 -6.44
N ASP A 794 30.65 -12.16 -7.49
CA ASP A 794 31.08 -12.31 -8.87
C ASP A 794 31.90 -11.12 -9.40
N ARG A 795 31.97 -10.01 -8.69
CA ARG A 795 32.82 -8.85 -8.98
C ARG A 795 34.23 -8.95 -8.34
N ALA A 796 34.55 -10.05 -7.66
CA ALA A 796 35.85 -10.20 -6.97
C ALA A 796 37.04 -10.02 -7.92
N SER A 797 36.96 -10.51 -9.15
CA SER A 797 37.99 -10.31 -10.18
C SER A 797 38.12 -8.85 -10.60
N PHE A 798 37.01 -8.11 -10.68
CA PHE A 798 37.00 -6.68 -10.97
C PHE A 798 37.65 -5.89 -9.84
N ILE A 799 37.36 -6.26 -8.60
CA ILE A 799 37.98 -5.61 -7.42
C ILE A 799 39.50 -5.79 -7.47
N LYS A 800 39.95 -7.03 -7.64
CA LYS A 800 41.38 -7.36 -7.65
C LYS A 800 42.13 -6.68 -8.81
N ASN A 801 41.55 -6.63 -10.00
CA ASN A 801 42.27 -6.23 -11.20
C ASN A 801 42.08 -4.76 -11.59
N LYS A 802 41.05 -4.06 -11.09
CA LYS A 802 40.73 -2.69 -11.44
C LYS A 802 40.68 -1.77 -10.20
N VAL A 803 39.86 -2.11 -9.17
CA VAL A 803 39.65 -1.24 -8.00
C VAL A 803 40.88 -1.12 -7.13
N VAL A 804 41.45 -2.26 -6.73
CA VAL A 804 42.64 -2.29 -5.85
C VAL A 804 43.83 -1.61 -6.53
N PRO A 805 44.22 -1.91 -7.80
CA PRO A 805 45.32 -1.21 -8.45
C PRO A 805 45.08 0.31 -8.58
N ALA A 806 43.88 0.74 -8.90
CA ALA A 806 43.55 2.14 -9.04
C ALA A 806 43.61 2.92 -7.70
N LEU A 807 43.02 2.37 -6.64
CA LEU A 807 42.90 3.09 -5.39
C LEU A 807 44.11 2.88 -4.43
N GLU A 808 44.66 1.66 -4.35
CA GLU A 808 45.80 1.40 -3.47
C GLU A 808 47.16 1.78 -4.12
N ASN A 809 47.37 1.39 -5.39
CA ASN A 809 48.72 1.62 -6.02
C ASN A 809 48.89 3.04 -6.56
N ILE A 810 47.78 3.61 -7.16
CA ILE A 810 47.86 4.94 -7.77
C ILE A 810 47.56 6.05 -6.73
N HIS A 811 46.48 5.88 -5.95
CA HIS A 811 46.01 6.89 -4.99
C HIS A 811 46.46 6.64 -3.56
N GLN A 812 47.25 5.56 -3.28
CA GLN A 812 47.82 5.20 -1.98
C GLN A 812 46.82 5.08 -0.82
N LEU A 813 45.56 4.73 -1.14
CA LEU A 813 44.52 4.49 -0.16
C LEU A 813 44.63 3.07 0.41
N LYS A 814 44.35 2.88 1.67
CA LYS A 814 44.31 1.59 2.32
C LYS A 814 42.88 1.04 2.32
N LEU A 815 42.63 0.07 1.48
CA LEU A 815 41.29 -0.54 1.35
C LEU A 815 41.16 -1.81 2.20
N TRP A 816 39.97 -2.02 2.73
CA TRP A 816 39.53 -3.31 3.26
C TRP A 816 38.68 -4.04 2.21
N VAL A 817 39.11 -5.23 1.83
CA VAL A 817 38.47 -6.07 0.80
C VAL A 817 38.17 -7.45 1.41
N ALA A 818 36.91 -7.88 1.37
CA ALA A 818 36.44 -9.07 2.05
C ALA A 818 37.23 -10.36 1.72
N ASP A 819 37.60 -10.57 0.47
CA ASP A 819 38.31 -11.77 0.00
C ASP A 819 39.80 -11.80 0.45
N ARG A 820 40.35 -10.65 0.87
CA ARG A 820 41.76 -10.51 1.28
C ARG A 820 41.92 -10.33 2.80
N ASP A 821 41.06 -9.49 3.39
CA ASP A 821 41.31 -8.92 4.72
C ASP A 821 40.37 -9.48 5.82
N SER A 822 39.49 -10.41 5.45
CA SER A 822 38.61 -11.07 6.44
C SER A 822 39.40 -11.87 7.46
N MET A 823 39.07 -11.72 8.73
CA MET A 823 39.73 -12.44 9.83
C MET A 823 39.33 -13.94 9.79
N PRO A 824 40.32 -14.84 9.73
CA PRO A 824 40.04 -16.28 9.79
C PRO A 824 39.36 -16.64 11.12
N GLY A 825 38.27 -17.44 11.04
CA GLY A 825 37.55 -17.89 12.22
C GLY A 825 36.45 -16.93 12.74
N ALA A 826 36.37 -15.69 12.26
CA ALA A 826 35.24 -14.79 12.54
C ALA A 826 34.11 -15.03 11.56
N SER A 827 32.85 -14.79 12.00
CA SER A 827 31.70 -14.90 11.13
C SER A 827 31.72 -13.78 10.06
N VAL A 828 31.05 -14.02 8.93
CA VAL A 828 30.93 -13.02 7.85
C VAL A 828 30.35 -11.71 8.39
N ALA A 829 29.33 -11.78 9.22
CA ALA A 829 28.70 -10.60 9.82
C ALA A 829 29.67 -9.82 10.76
N GLU A 830 30.49 -10.53 11.55
CA GLU A 830 31.50 -9.89 12.39
C GLU A 830 32.60 -9.21 11.57
N ASN A 831 33.05 -9.84 10.49
CA ASN A 831 34.02 -9.25 9.57
C ASN A 831 33.47 -7.98 8.93
N ILE A 832 32.20 -8.00 8.48
CA ILE A 832 31.52 -6.82 7.88
C ILE A 832 31.44 -5.67 8.89
N VAL A 833 30.92 -5.97 10.09
CA VAL A 833 30.78 -4.95 11.14
C VAL A 833 32.15 -4.39 11.52
N HIS A 834 33.16 -5.24 11.71
CA HIS A 834 34.53 -4.80 11.99
C HIS A 834 35.09 -3.91 10.87
N ALA A 835 34.87 -4.29 9.61
CA ALA A 835 35.33 -3.54 8.46
C ALA A 835 34.71 -2.15 8.37
N ILE A 836 33.41 -2.05 8.61
CA ILE A 836 32.68 -0.76 8.62
C ILE A 836 33.20 0.16 9.74
N TYR A 837 33.41 -0.37 10.95
CA TYR A 837 33.91 0.40 12.09
C TYR A 837 35.39 0.82 11.93
N SER A 838 36.20 -0.06 11.33
CA SER A 838 37.64 0.20 11.15
C SER A 838 37.97 1.02 9.91
N SER A 839 37.00 1.33 9.06
CA SER A 839 37.15 2.10 7.83
C SER A 839 36.56 3.50 7.95
N ARG A 840 37.21 4.47 7.30
CA ARG A 840 36.74 5.85 7.28
C ARG A 840 35.49 6.01 6.42
N LYS A 841 35.41 5.31 5.28
CA LYS A 841 34.28 5.28 4.35
C LYS A 841 33.90 3.84 4.01
N THR A 842 32.66 3.67 3.52
CA THR A 842 32.18 2.41 2.95
C THR A 842 31.70 2.67 1.52
N VAL A 843 32.38 2.07 0.57
CA VAL A 843 32.08 2.18 -0.86
C VAL A 843 31.25 0.99 -1.28
N LEU A 844 30.03 1.23 -1.76
CA LEU A 844 29.10 0.21 -2.21
C LEU A 844 29.09 0.14 -3.74
N LEU A 845 29.54 -0.96 -4.33
CA LEU A 845 29.50 -1.17 -5.79
C LEU A 845 28.18 -1.82 -6.18
N VAL A 846 27.22 -0.99 -6.55
CA VAL A 846 25.83 -1.42 -6.74
C VAL A 846 25.56 -1.79 -8.20
N ASP A 847 25.15 -3.03 -8.42
CA ASP A 847 24.59 -3.59 -9.66
C ASP A 847 23.33 -4.42 -9.32
N GLU A 848 22.67 -5.01 -10.30
CA GLU A 848 21.47 -5.83 -10.08
C GLU A 848 21.76 -7.06 -9.18
N LYS A 849 22.96 -7.61 -9.28
CA LYS A 849 23.39 -8.76 -8.43
C LYS A 849 23.68 -8.35 -6.99
N TYR A 850 24.23 -7.15 -6.80
CA TYR A 850 24.38 -6.55 -5.48
C TYR A 850 23.05 -6.45 -4.75
N LEU A 851 22.01 -5.96 -5.44
CA LEU A 851 20.67 -5.79 -4.89
C LEU A 851 20.00 -7.11 -4.50
N ASN A 852 20.32 -8.19 -5.20
CA ASN A 852 19.80 -9.52 -4.94
C ASN A 852 20.60 -10.30 -3.89
N SER A 853 21.77 -9.81 -3.50
CA SER A 853 22.62 -10.43 -2.48
C SER A 853 22.20 -10.03 -1.07
N SER A 854 21.78 -10.98 -0.26
CA SER A 854 21.42 -10.74 1.15
C SER A 854 22.58 -10.17 1.99
N TRP A 855 23.83 -10.54 1.67
CA TRP A 855 25.01 -10.03 2.36
C TRP A 855 25.33 -8.59 1.95
N CYS A 856 25.21 -8.26 0.68
CA CYS A 856 25.40 -6.88 0.20
C CYS A 856 24.31 -5.92 0.75
N VAL A 857 23.07 -6.41 0.87
CA VAL A 857 21.98 -5.67 1.55
C VAL A 857 22.26 -5.55 3.06
N TYR A 858 22.92 -6.53 3.66
CA TYR A 858 23.36 -6.46 5.04
C TYR A 858 24.45 -5.41 5.24
N ASP A 859 25.51 -5.38 4.38
CA ASP A 859 26.55 -4.36 4.37
C ASP A 859 25.97 -2.95 4.32
N LEU A 860 25.04 -2.75 3.36
CA LEU A 860 24.33 -1.51 3.17
C LEU A 860 23.59 -1.04 4.44
N ASN A 861 22.81 -1.94 5.07
CA ASN A 861 22.03 -1.61 6.26
C ASN A 861 22.95 -1.33 7.46
N MET A 862 24.03 -2.07 7.60
CA MET A 862 25.01 -1.86 8.66
C MET A 862 25.77 -0.54 8.49
N ALA A 863 26.26 -0.26 7.27
CA ALA A 863 26.93 1.02 6.97
C ALA A 863 26.01 2.21 7.22
N ARG A 864 24.73 2.06 6.87
CA ARG A 864 23.71 3.09 7.13
C ARG A 864 23.47 3.29 8.63
N GLN A 865 23.37 2.21 9.39
CA GLN A 865 23.19 2.30 10.83
C GLN A 865 24.37 2.99 11.50
N GLU A 866 25.60 2.63 11.10
CA GLU A 866 26.81 3.27 11.58
C GLU A 866 26.88 4.76 11.18
N SER A 867 26.55 5.10 9.92
CA SER A 867 26.51 6.49 9.43
C SER A 867 25.57 7.34 10.30
N VAL A 868 24.43 6.80 10.70
CA VAL A 868 23.45 7.48 11.54
C VAL A 868 23.89 7.58 13.01
N GLU A 869 24.42 6.50 13.59
CA GLU A 869 24.84 6.48 15.00
C GLU A 869 26.09 7.33 15.25
N SER A 870 27.03 7.31 14.31
CA SER A 870 28.25 8.10 14.39
C SER A 870 28.11 9.53 13.87
N ASN A 871 26.97 9.87 13.27
CA ASN A 871 26.70 11.14 12.59
C ASN A 871 27.78 11.50 11.54
N ARG A 872 28.34 10.49 10.85
CA ARG A 872 29.35 10.61 9.83
C ARG A 872 28.78 10.31 8.45
N ASN A 873 29.20 11.05 7.42
CA ASN A 873 28.97 10.67 6.02
C ASN A 873 29.87 9.49 5.65
N LEU A 874 29.42 8.29 6.00
CA LEU A 874 30.17 7.05 5.84
C LEU A 874 30.07 6.45 4.44
N ILE A 875 28.96 6.64 3.74
CA ILE A 875 28.59 5.82 2.58
C ILE A 875 28.89 6.56 1.28
N ILE A 876 29.55 5.88 0.36
CA ILE A 876 29.73 6.28 -1.03
C ILE A 876 29.12 5.18 -1.90
N VAL A 877 28.18 5.52 -2.77
CA VAL A 877 27.56 4.57 -3.69
C VAL A 877 28.17 4.72 -5.08
N VAL A 878 28.65 3.64 -5.62
CA VAL A 878 29.14 3.56 -7.02
C VAL A 878 28.17 2.70 -7.80
N MET A 879 27.45 3.30 -8.73
CA MET A 879 26.56 2.57 -9.64
C MET A 879 27.38 1.97 -10.77
N MET A 880 27.42 0.64 -10.83
CA MET A 880 28.16 -0.12 -11.81
C MET A 880 27.40 -0.28 -13.15
N GLU A 881 26.08 -0.08 -13.11
CA GLU A 881 25.19 -0.16 -14.28
C GLU A 881 23.95 0.72 -14.02
N ARG A 882 23.26 1.11 -15.10
CA ARG A 882 22.01 1.88 -14.99
C ARG A 882 20.86 0.96 -14.60
N ILE A 883 20.44 1.03 -13.36
CA ILE A 883 19.33 0.25 -12.84
C ILE A 883 18.05 1.10 -12.90
N PRO A 884 16.99 0.66 -13.61
CA PRO A 884 15.72 1.37 -13.64
C PRO A 884 15.17 1.59 -12.24
N SER A 885 14.61 2.77 -11.98
CA SER A 885 14.08 3.14 -10.64
C SER A 885 13.02 2.18 -10.12
N MET A 886 12.28 1.52 -11.00
CA MET A 886 11.27 0.50 -10.63
C MET A 886 11.88 -0.79 -10.05
N LYS A 887 13.15 -1.09 -10.34
CA LYS A 887 13.87 -2.26 -9.82
C LYS A 887 14.65 -1.95 -8.53
N LEU A 888 14.78 -0.68 -8.17
CA LEU A 888 15.49 -0.29 -6.94
C LEU A 888 14.58 -0.43 -5.72
N PRO A 889 14.99 -1.19 -4.70
CA PRO A 889 14.30 -1.23 -3.42
C PRO A 889 14.15 0.16 -2.79
N LEU A 890 13.02 0.41 -2.13
CA LEU A 890 12.66 1.72 -1.58
C LEU A 890 13.72 2.28 -0.59
N ASN A 891 14.35 1.40 0.18
CA ASN A 891 15.45 1.73 1.10
C ASN A 891 16.69 2.25 0.37
N ILE A 892 17.03 1.69 -0.78
CA ILE A 892 18.17 2.11 -1.61
C ILE A 892 17.84 3.41 -2.32
N MET A 893 16.63 3.54 -2.85
CA MET A 893 16.18 4.77 -3.50
C MET A 893 16.19 5.98 -2.54
N ARG A 894 15.84 5.76 -1.27
CA ARG A 894 15.93 6.79 -0.22
C ARG A 894 17.37 7.15 0.14
N MET A 895 18.28 6.19 0.06
CA MET A 895 19.69 6.39 0.35
C MET A 895 20.37 7.20 -0.74
N LEU A 896 20.08 6.92 -2.00
CA LEU A 896 20.62 7.63 -3.16
C LEU A 896 20.31 9.14 -3.18
N ARG A 897 19.33 9.60 -2.38
CA ARG A 897 19.01 11.03 -2.23
C ARG A 897 19.94 11.77 -1.26
N ASN A 898 20.57 11.06 -0.35
CA ASN A 898 21.27 11.66 0.80
C ASN A 898 22.77 11.32 0.83
N GLU A 899 23.21 10.37 0.01
CA GLU A 899 24.57 9.88 0.00
C GLU A 899 25.28 10.30 -1.28
N ILE A 900 26.61 10.20 -1.28
CA ILE A 900 27.44 10.48 -2.45
C ILE A 900 27.26 9.33 -3.44
N VAL A 901 26.77 9.65 -4.63
CA VAL A 901 26.56 8.68 -5.71
C VAL A 901 27.47 9.00 -6.87
N LEU A 902 28.26 8.00 -7.29
CA LEU A 902 29.14 8.06 -8.45
C LEU A 902 28.69 7.00 -9.47
N GLU A 903 28.68 7.33 -10.75
CA GLU A 903 28.45 6.34 -11.83
C GLU A 903 29.79 5.84 -12.38
N TYR A 904 29.91 4.52 -12.50
CA TYR A 904 31.10 3.92 -13.14
C TYR A 904 31.01 4.16 -14.64
N PRO A 905 32.05 4.81 -15.29
CA PRO A 905 31.97 5.18 -16.68
C PRO A 905 32.09 3.94 -17.59
N GLU A 906 31.27 3.89 -18.64
CA GLU A 906 31.36 2.85 -19.68
C GLU A 906 32.54 3.10 -20.65
N ASN A 907 33.00 4.33 -20.80
CA ASN A 907 34.09 4.71 -21.70
C ASN A 907 35.40 4.82 -20.93
N GLU A 908 36.45 4.12 -21.42
CA GLU A 908 37.76 4.07 -20.80
C GLU A 908 38.43 5.45 -20.62
N GLN A 909 38.11 6.43 -21.47
CA GLN A 909 38.66 7.80 -21.38
C GLN A 909 38.32 8.55 -20.09
N TYR A 910 37.24 8.13 -19.38
CA TYR A 910 36.81 8.79 -18.16
C TYR A 910 37.18 8.02 -16.88
N LEU A 911 37.88 6.89 -17.01
CA LEU A 911 38.24 6.03 -15.88
C LEU A 911 39.19 6.72 -14.90
N ASP A 912 40.20 7.42 -15.39
CA ASP A 912 41.17 8.13 -14.52
C ASP A 912 40.50 9.25 -13.72
N ALA A 913 39.59 9.98 -14.36
CA ALA A 913 38.79 11.01 -13.66
C ALA A 913 37.86 10.40 -12.63
N PHE A 914 37.25 9.26 -12.94
CA PHE A 914 36.41 8.53 -12.00
C PHE A 914 37.19 8.06 -10.77
N TRP A 915 38.37 7.42 -10.96
CA TRP A 915 39.19 6.95 -9.83
C TRP A 915 39.70 8.08 -8.98
N THR A 916 40.09 9.18 -9.61
CA THR A 916 40.52 10.39 -8.90
C THR A 916 39.36 10.97 -8.06
N ASN A 917 38.18 11.08 -8.63
CA ASN A 917 36.99 11.56 -7.90
C ASN A 917 36.61 10.64 -6.74
N LEU A 918 36.61 9.33 -6.96
CA LEU A 918 36.33 8.35 -5.93
C LEU A 918 37.35 8.42 -4.78
N ALA A 919 38.64 8.55 -5.12
CA ALA A 919 39.68 8.71 -4.13
C ALA A 919 39.57 10.04 -3.34
N LEU A 920 39.17 11.13 -3.98
CA LEU A 920 38.87 12.40 -3.31
C LEU A 920 37.70 12.29 -2.34
N GLU A 921 36.63 11.59 -2.74
CA GLU A 921 35.46 11.39 -1.86
C GLU A 921 35.76 10.45 -0.68
N ILE A 922 36.65 9.48 -0.87
CA ILE A 922 37.13 8.63 0.23
C ILE A 922 37.96 9.46 1.20
N ASN A 923 38.77 10.42 0.70
CA ASN A 923 39.65 11.25 1.53
C ASN A 923 38.93 12.38 2.26
N LYS A 924 37.78 12.81 1.81
CA LYS A 924 36.87 13.73 2.56
C LYS A 924 36.28 13.03 3.76
#